data_2f4375468d2c91ac263af95aa55022fb
#
_entry.id   2f4375468d2c91ac263af95aa55022fb
#
_cell.length_a   1.000
_cell.length_b   1.000
_cell.length_c   1.000
_cell.angle_alpha   90.00
_cell.angle_beta   90.00
_cell.angle_gamma   90.00
#
_symmetry.space_group_name_H-M   'P 1'
#
loop_
_entity.id
_entity.type
_entity.pdbx_description
1 polymer ?
#
loop_
_entity_poly.entity_id
_entity_poly.type
_entity_poly.pdbx_seq_one_letter_code
_entity_poly.pdbx_strand_id
1 'polypeptide(L)'
;MARGSHKAVFIFILMQLHICLELHMHSHPSPSSKPELLAPAGGPKPFYAALAAGADAIYCGMGSFNARRKADNFTDDAFETACRAAHLAGSRVYVTVNIVIKDEEMSEALSLVDRCWKLGADAFIIQDWGLFFEIRRLMPEVETHISTQANIHDARGAAWCNEAGADRVTLSRELSVDEIAAIHNAVDIELEVFSHGAICFCYSGICLLSSFTSRGRSANRGMCAQPCRLPYELIDETGRSWSKPGRERALCPRDTCTADMLPRLLDAGAHALKLEGRMKAPDYVHSIVSAYRAQLDDILAGREISDETAQARHRQLKRCFNRDFTCEYQEGRSGDEMMSYERSNNRGQIVGEVLGSKPLGNTKGLKPDDKRRRAAWTRLRLSEPVGKGDLLELRHDDEFDQFLTAIAPEDAQAGDIIECRTARPMPAGALVRLIRSQAVLDAAEAALKRPVARKRAVDVRVMARVGRPFIVQLTCVDDPSLVGRAEGFTVEAAKTRAVTADDLIEHVGRMGSSPFEAASFDIQLDAGCGMGFSAVHKVRAAACKALEQAILAPYDTRIEHALDGCGLLHDKSQALSSPTVAEGSPALTDTCIASGAAVRDERNRLASTTPAAKASCTGTLGCNGEICALVASCNAASVARHAGATRIYMTVDDLIAAGLSPTDCSARGIIPVLDEVSREVDHKRLDPWLMPGAPAAVGTISELALASERGAVAELRSCIPAHNVACMRALASRGAAGAWLSPELTLTEIERIAPQRGDMELGLMVLGHPRAMTSEHCVLQVAGACIHDCASCRLRMHDFSLKNIDGRMLPVRTGLDGRSRLYDGTPIDATPQIPQLLRAGVTRFLVDGTLLDADELSRWVARARRALDAALAGRTPERRMPKTSSGCLFQGVE
;
A
#
# COMPACT_ATOMS: atom_id res chain seq x y z
N MET A 1 52.96 -24.51 -31.27
CA MET A 1 52.11 -23.29 -31.35
C MET A 1 50.70 -23.60 -30.79
N ALA A 2 50.57 -23.91 -29.50
CA ALA A 2 49.25 -24.18 -28.88
C ALA A 2 49.15 -23.78 -27.40
N ARG A 3 49.93 -22.82 -26.95
CA ARG A 3 49.86 -22.29 -25.57
C ARG A 3 49.50 -20.79 -25.47
N GLY A 4 49.24 -20.11 -26.61
CA GLY A 4 48.86 -18.68 -26.63
C GLY A 4 47.36 -18.40 -26.61
N SER A 5 46.54 -19.35 -27.04
CA SER A 5 45.09 -19.16 -27.22
C SER A 5 44.28 -19.13 -25.89
N HIS A 6 44.68 -19.91 -24.90
CA HIS A 6 43.96 -19.98 -23.61
C HIS A 6 44.17 -18.76 -22.70
N LYS A 7 45.32 -18.08 -22.78
CA LYS A 7 45.54 -16.85 -22.02
C LYS A 7 44.74 -15.66 -22.55
N ALA A 8 44.55 -15.57 -23.87
CA ALA A 8 43.77 -14.49 -24.48
C ALA A 8 42.26 -14.64 -24.16
N VAL A 9 41.74 -15.87 -24.20
CA VAL A 9 40.32 -16.16 -23.83
C VAL A 9 40.10 -15.94 -22.33
N PHE A 10 41.05 -16.29 -21.46
CA PHE A 10 40.93 -16.09 -20.03
C PHE A 10 40.99 -14.60 -19.65
N ILE A 11 41.82 -13.79 -20.32
CA ILE A 11 41.89 -12.35 -20.16
C ILE A 11 40.62 -11.69 -20.70
N PHE A 12 40.03 -12.14 -21.79
CA PHE A 12 38.78 -11.65 -22.33
C PHE A 12 37.58 -11.95 -21.42
N ILE A 13 37.56 -13.15 -20.86
CA ILE A 13 36.54 -13.54 -19.84
C ILE A 13 36.72 -12.76 -18.56
N LEU A 14 37.93 -12.52 -18.09
CA LEU A 14 38.21 -11.67 -16.93
C LEU A 14 37.89 -10.20 -17.19
N MET A 15 38.12 -9.67 -18.39
CA MET A 15 37.69 -8.31 -18.75
C MET A 15 36.17 -8.21 -18.90
N GLN A 16 35.50 -9.20 -19.48
CA GLN A 16 34.03 -9.23 -19.48
C GLN A 16 33.42 -9.41 -18.08
N LEU A 17 34.02 -10.21 -17.22
CA LEU A 17 33.65 -10.33 -15.81
C LEU A 17 33.93 -9.02 -15.04
N HIS A 18 35.03 -8.31 -15.35
CA HIS A 18 35.33 -7.03 -14.72
C HIS A 18 34.40 -5.92 -15.23
N ILE A 19 34.05 -5.88 -16.51
CA ILE A 19 33.07 -4.98 -17.08
C ILE A 19 31.65 -5.33 -16.59
N CYS A 20 31.28 -6.61 -16.44
CA CYS A 20 30.04 -7.00 -15.79
C CYS A 20 30.01 -6.66 -14.30
N LEU A 21 31.11 -6.77 -13.57
CA LEU A 21 31.23 -6.33 -12.16
C LEU A 21 31.19 -4.82 -12.01
N GLU A 22 31.79 -4.04 -12.93
CA GLU A 22 31.67 -2.58 -12.92
C GLU A 22 30.29 -2.09 -13.39
N LEU A 23 29.60 -2.82 -14.26
CA LEU A 23 28.20 -2.57 -14.65
C LEU A 23 27.18 -3.02 -13.58
N HIS A 24 27.56 -3.91 -12.65
CA HIS A 24 26.72 -4.32 -11.50
C HIS A 24 27.01 -3.54 -10.22
N MET A 25 28.04 -2.68 -10.22
CA MET A 25 28.14 -1.60 -9.24
C MET A 25 27.37 -0.38 -9.78
N HIS A 26 26.09 -0.52 -10.05
CA HIS A 26 25.21 0.62 -9.93
C HIS A 26 25.31 1.04 -8.45
N SER A 27 26.08 2.08 -8.21
CA SER A 27 25.94 2.88 -7.02
C SER A 27 24.43 3.16 -6.92
N HIS A 28 23.74 2.48 -5.99
CA HIS A 28 22.46 2.99 -5.52
C HIS A 28 22.70 4.48 -5.27
N PRO A 29 21.92 5.40 -5.84
CA PRO A 29 22.07 6.79 -5.49
C PRO A 29 22.03 6.83 -3.98
N SER A 30 23.05 7.43 -3.36
CA SER A 30 23.06 7.70 -1.91
C SER A 30 21.67 8.23 -1.58
N PRO A 31 20.96 7.72 -0.54
CA PRO A 31 19.61 8.14 -0.23
C PRO A 31 19.55 9.64 -0.38
N SER A 32 18.67 10.14 -1.25
CA SER A 32 18.64 11.57 -1.57
C SER A 32 18.49 12.28 -0.24
N SER A 33 19.37 13.19 0.09
CA SER A 33 19.37 13.92 1.37
C SER A 33 18.07 14.70 1.61
N LYS A 34 17.19 14.75 0.60
CA LYS A 34 15.90 15.45 0.61
C LYS A 34 14.75 14.44 0.64
N PRO A 35 13.86 14.51 1.66
CA PRO A 35 12.68 13.67 1.74
C PRO A 35 11.76 13.88 0.54
N GLU A 36 11.23 12.79 0.00
CA GLU A 36 10.35 12.77 -1.17
C GLU A 36 8.89 12.99 -0.77
N LEU A 37 8.19 13.92 -1.41
CA LEU A 37 6.74 14.09 -1.30
C LEU A 37 6.05 13.31 -2.42
N LEU A 38 5.45 12.16 -2.07
CA LEU A 38 4.83 11.22 -3.01
C LEU A 38 3.32 11.44 -3.09
N ALA A 39 2.85 11.94 -4.23
CA ALA A 39 1.47 12.33 -4.46
C ALA A 39 0.65 11.28 -5.23
N PRO A 40 -0.67 11.15 -4.96
CA PRO A 40 -1.55 10.22 -5.65
C PRO A 40 -2.08 10.80 -6.97
N ALA A 41 -2.22 9.95 -8.00
CA ALA A 41 -2.96 10.30 -9.21
C ALA A 41 -3.87 9.15 -9.66
N GLY A 42 -5.17 9.40 -9.78
CA GLY A 42 -6.16 8.45 -10.30
C GLY A 42 -6.36 8.53 -11.80
N GLY A 43 -5.73 9.49 -12.48
CA GLY A 43 -5.81 9.74 -13.91
C GLY A 43 -5.07 11.04 -14.27
N PRO A 44 -5.13 11.50 -15.54
CA PRO A 44 -4.32 12.63 -16.01
C PRO A 44 -4.55 13.95 -15.25
N LYS A 45 -5.80 14.34 -14.98
CA LYS A 45 -6.07 15.62 -14.30
C LYS A 45 -5.50 15.67 -12.89
N PRO A 46 -5.72 14.68 -11.99
CA PRO A 46 -5.06 14.63 -10.69
C PRO A 46 -3.52 14.59 -10.79
N PHE A 47 -2.95 13.96 -11.83
CA PHE A 47 -1.52 13.89 -12.07
C PHE A 47 -0.92 15.29 -12.30
N TYR A 48 -1.48 16.03 -13.24
CA TYR A 48 -1.00 17.40 -13.51
C TYR A 48 -1.28 18.35 -12.33
N ALA A 49 -2.33 18.12 -11.55
CA ALA A 49 -2.59 18.85 -10.32
C ALA A 49 -1.51 18.58 -9.26
N ALA A 50 -1.08 17.32 -9.09
CA ALA A 50 0.02 16.93 -8.20
C ALA A 50 1.35 17.56 -8.64
N LEU A 51 1.65 17.48 -9.94
CA LEU A 51 2.86 18.05 -10.51
C LEU A 51 2.93 19.57 -10.31
N ALA A 52 1.83 20.27 -10.58
CA ALA A 52 1.73 21.72 -10.39
C ALA A 52 1.84 22.13 -8.91
N ALA A 53 1.42 21.28 -7.99
CA ALA A 53 1.49 21.50 -6.55
C ALA A 53 2.88 21.19 -5.95
N GLY A 54 3.81 20.66 -6.74
CA GLY A 54 5.20 20.46 -6.32
C GLY A 54 5.51 19.06 -5.76
N ALA A 55 4.82 18.02 -6.20
CA ALA A 55 5.17 16.64 -5.88
C ALA A 55 6.57 16.29 -6.39
N ASP A 56 7.38 15.59 -5.57
CA ASP A 56 8.68 15.06 -5.98
C ASP A 56 8.51 13.74 -6.74
N ALA A 57 7.48 12.96 -6.39
CA ALA A 57 7.08 11.79 -7.14
C ALA A 57 5.55 11.65 -7.17
N ILE A 58 5.04 10.96 -8.21
CA ILE A 58 3.61 10.75 -8.39
C ILE A 58 3.34 9.27 -8.63
N TYR A 59 2.48 8.66 -7.79
CA TYR A 59 2.08 7.27 -8.01
C TYR A 59 0.69 7.17 -8.64
N CYS A 60 0.61 6.31 -9.65
CA CYS A 60 -0.62 6.10 -10.42
C CYS A 60 -0.83 4.62 -10.72
N GLY A 61 -1.90 4.28 -11.43
CA GLY A 61 -2.18 2.93 -11.90
C GLY A 61 -2.62 2.95 -13.34
N MET A 62 -2.31 1.88 -14.05
CA MET A 62 -2.92 1.55 -15.33
C MET A 62 -4.25 0.82 -15.08
N GLY A 63 -5.01 0.50 -16.10
CA GLY A 63 -6.36 -0.08 -15.99
C GLY A 63 -6.46 -1.38 -15.18
N SER A 64 -5.40 -2.21 -15.15
CA SER A 64 -5.36 -3.52 -14.48
C SER A 64 -4.40 -3.54 -13.28
N PHE A 65 -4.45 -4.60 -12.48
CA PHE A 65 -3.49 -5.00 -11.45
C PHE A 65 -3.20 -3.97 -10.36
N ASN A 66 -4.11 -3.05 -10.06
CA ASN A 66 -3.90 -2.06 -9.01
C ASN A 66 -5.05 -2.00 -7.99
N ALA A 67 -4.73 -1.55 -6.76
CA ALA A 67 -5.67 -1.47 -5.64
C ALA A 67 -6.81 -0.44 -5.80
N ARG A 68 -6.85 0.30 -6.91
CA ARG A 68 -7.88 1.30 -7.24
C ARG A 68 -8.34 1.13 -8.70
N ARG A 69 -8.77 -0.07 -9.07
CA ARG A 69 -9.26 -0.40 -10.44
C ARG A 69 -10.37 0.51 -10.96
N LYS A 70 -11.14 1.14 -10.07
CA LYS A 70 -12.23 2.08 -10.42
C LYS A 70 -11.80 3.53 -10.60
N ALA A 71 -10.51 3.87 -10.47
CA ALA A 71 -9.99 5.17 -10.87
C ALA A 71 -10.05 5.31 -12.40
N ASP A 72 -9.93 6.55 -12.91
CA ASP A 72 -9.94 6.81 -14.37
C ASP A 72 -8.77 6.11 -15.07
N ASN A 73 -7.62 5.94 -14.36
CA ASN A 73 -6.38 5.35 -14.83
C ASN A 73 -5.84 6.04 -16.11
N PHE A 74 -4.82 5.46 -16.74
CA PHE A 74 -4.17 6.05 -17.92
C PHE A 74 -4.26 5.11 -19.11
N THR A 75 -4.35 5.71 -20.32
CA THR A 75 -3.96 5.05 -21.57
C THR A 75 -2.44 5.17 -21.74
N ASP A 76 -1.83 4.32 -22.59
CA ASP A 76 -0.39 4.32 -22.81
C ASP A 76 0.12 5.69 -23.28
N ASP A 77 -0.53 6.34 -24.28
CA ASP A 77 -0.16 7.67 -24.79
C ASP A 77 -0.27 8.77 -23.71
N ALA A 78 -1.34 8.73 -22.91
CA ALA A 78 -1.52 9.68 -21.83
C ALA A 78 -0.49 9.48 -20.71
N PHE A 79 -0.10 8.23 -20.46
CA PHE A 79 0.91 7.87 -19.47
C PHE A 79 2.31 8.32 -19.91
N GLU A 80 2.73 8.02 -21.16
CA GLU A 80 4.01 8.49 -21.72
C GLU A 80 4.11 10.02 -21.66
N THR A 81 3.06 10.72 -22.10
CA THR A 81 3.00 12.19 -22.05
C THR A 81 3.15 12.71 -20.62
N ALA A 82 2.52 12.05 -19.65
CA ALA A 82 2.59 12.41 -18.24
C ALA A 82 4.00 12.15 -17.65
N CYS A 83 4.63 11.02 -17.97
CA CYS A 83 6.01 10.70 -17.55
C CYS A 83 6.99 11.76 -18.09
N ARG A 84 6.94 12.08 -19.37
CA ARG A 84 7.82 13.11 -19.96
C ARG A 84 7.63 14.46 -19.29
N ALA A 85 6.38 14.86 -18.99
CA ALA A 85 6.10 16.11 -18.27
C ALA A 85 6.66 16.10 -16.84
N ALA A 86 6.56 14.98 -16.13
CA ALA A 86 7.11 14.80 -14.78
C ALA A 86 8.65 14.88 -14.79
N HIS A 87 9.32 14.16 -15.67
CA HIS A 87 10.78 14.14 -15.78
C HIS A 87 11.35 15.53 -16.11
N LEU A 88 10.71 16.26 -17.03
CA LEU A 88 11.10 17.64 -17.33
C LEU A 88 10.93 18.59 -16.14
N ALA A 89 9.99 18.29 -15.24
CA ALA A 89 9.77 19.04 -14.00
C ALA A 89 10.66 18.54 -12.83
N GLY A 90 11.49 17.52 -13.03
CA GLY A 90 12.30 16.89 -11.98
C GLY A 90 11.50 16.01 -11.01
N SER A 91 10.39 15.47 -11.45
CA SER A 91 9.53 14.56 -10.66
C SER A 91 9.58 13.13 -11.21
N ARG A 92 9.45 12.12 -10.33
CA ARG A 92 9.43 10.69 -10.67
C ARG A 92 8.00 10.16 -10.80
N VAL A 93 7.85 9.04 -11.50
CA VAL A 93 6.53 8.40 -11.73
C VAL A 93 6.57 6.93 -11.33
N TYR A 94 5.70 6.55 -10.36
CA TYR A 94 5.62 5.19 -9.86
C TYR A 94 4.31 4.52 -10.26
N VAL A 95 4.40 3.30 -10.79
CA VAL A 95 3.22 2.53 -11.22
C VAL A 95 2.85 1.52 -10.13
N THR A 96 1.58 1.52 -9.73
CA THR A 96 1.07 0.53 -8.78
C THR A 96 0.65 -0.75 -9.49
N VAL A 97 1.29 -1.88 -9.15
CA VAL A 97 0.89 -3.24 -9.47
C VAL A 97 0.69 -3.99 -8.14
N ASN A 98 -0.09 -3.36 -7.26
CA ASN A 98 -0.14 -3.67 -5.84
C ASN A 98 -1.42 -4.42 -5.44
N ILE A 99 -1.69 -5.51 -6.13
CA ILE A 99 -2.70 -6.51 -5.79
C ILE A 99 -2.08 -7.90 -5.81
N VAL A 100 -2.77 -8.86 -5.25
CA VAL A 100 -2.42 -10.28 -5.39
C VAL A 100 -2.65 -10.70 -6.84
N ILE A 101 -1.68 -11.37 -7.45
CA ILE A 101 -1.71 -11.82 -8.85
C ILE A 101 -2.13 -13.29 -8.91
N LYS A 102 -3.12 -13.63 -9.73
CA LYS A 102 -3.47 -15.01 -10.02
C LYS A 102 -2.47 -15.63 -10.99
N ASP A 103 -2.33 -16.93 -10.94
CA ASP A 103 -1.34 -17.65 -11.78
C ASP A 103 -1.51 -17.36 -13.29
N GLU A 104 -2.74 -17.34 -13.79
CA GLU A 104 -3.05 -17.01 -15.18
C GLU A 104 -2.77 -15.54 -15.56
N GLU A 105 -2.67 -14.64 -14.62
CA GLU A 105 -2.46 -13.21 -14.83
C GLU A 105 -0.97 -12.82 -14.84
N MET A 106 -0.07 -13.70 -14.40
CA MET A 106 1.35 -13.38 -14.20
C MET A 106 2.03 -12.84 -15.48
N SER A 107 1.79 -13.47 -16.63
CA SER A 107 2.36 -13.02 -17.90
C SER A 107 1.86 -11.62 -18.30
N GLU A 108 0.56 -11.33 -18.09
CA GLU A 108 -0.02 -10.02 -18.39
C GLU A 108 0.51 -8.95 -17.43
N ALA A 109 0.68 -9.29 -16.13
CA ALA A 109 1.24 -8.40 -15.14
C ALA A 109 2.71 -8.03 -15.44
N LEU A 110 3.53 -9.00 -15.84
CA LEU A 110 4.91 -8.76 -16.27
C LEU A 110 4.98 -7.91 -17.55
N SER A 111 4.12 -8.20 -18.53
CA SER A 111 4.02 -7.39 -19.76
C SER A 111 3.58 -5.96 -19.47
N LEU A 112 2.71 -5.73 -18.48
CA LEU A 112 2.33 -4.40 -18.03
C LEU A 112 3.52 -3.66 -17.41
N VAL A 113 4.32 -4.33 -16.58
CA VAL A 113 5.52 -3.73 -15.95
C VAL A 113 6.50 -3.30 -17.01
N ASP A 114 6.87 -4.20 -17.95
CA ASP A 114 7.80 -3.91 -19.03
C ASP A 114 7.33 -2.75 -19.92
N ARG A 115 6.07 -2.77 -20.33
CA ARG A 115 5.46 -1.69 -21.13
C ARG A 115 5.50 -0.35 -20.39
N CYS A 116 5.12 -0.30 -19.12
CA CYS A 116 5.14 0.94 -18.35
C CYS A 116 6.57 1.44 -18.11
N TRP A 117 7.52 0.54 -17.87
CA TRP A 117 8.93 0.90 -17.75
C TRP A 117 9.45 1.55 -19.03
N LYS A 118 9.16 0.98 -20.19
CA LYS A 118 9.51 1.54 -21.51
C LYS A 118 8.85 2.92 -21.74
N LEU A 119 7.61 3.12 -21.31
CA LEU A 119 6.89 4.39 -21.42
C LEU A 119 7.36 5.46 -20.41
N GLY A 120 8.30 5.15 -19.52
CA GLY A 120 8.94 6.09 -18.62
C GLY A 120 8.61 5.94 -17.12
N ALA A 121 8.01 4.84 -16.68
CA ALA A 121 7.88 4.59 -15.24
C ALA A 121 9.26 4.50 -14.57
N ASP A 122 9.42 5.12 -13.40
CA ASP A 122 10.68 5.09 -12.65
C ASP A 122 10.74 3.91 -11.67
N ALA A 123 9.61 3.51 -11.08
CA ALA A 123 9.53 2.40 -10.15
C ALA A 123 8.14 1.75 -10.14
N PHE A 124 8.07 0.54 -9.56
CA PHE A 124 6.82 -0.21 -9.43
C PHE A 124 6.53 -0.56 -7.97
N ILE A 125 5.30 -0.25 -7.53
CA ILE A 125 4.82 -0.55 -6.17
C ILE A 125 4.09 -1.90 -6.23
N ILE A 126 4.66 -2.94 -5.57
CA ILE A 126 4.27 -4.34 -5.75
C ILE A 126 3.83 -4.95 -4.41
N GLN A 127 2.76 -5.76 -4.44
CA GLN A 127 2.28 -6.55 -3.30
C GLN A 127 2.65 -8.03 -3.42
N ASP A 128 2.50 -8.61 -4.61
CA ASP A 128 2.63 -10.05 -4.87
C ASP A 128 4.09 -10.48 -4.90
N TRP A 129 4.48 -11.40 -4.03
CA TRP A 129 5.85 -11.88 -3.95
C TRP A 129 6.29 -12.65 -5.20
N GLY A 130 5.37 -13.37 -5.87
CA GLY A 130 5.69 -14.04 -7.12
C GLY A 130 6.04 -13.05 -8.22
N LEU A 131 5.23 -12.01 -8.39
CA LEU A 131 5.51 -10.94 -9.34
C LEU A 131 6.81 -10.20 -9.00
N PHE A 132 7.03 -9.90 -7.72
CA PHE A 132 8.26 -9.23 -7.27
C PHE A 132 9.52 -10.02 -7.67
N PHE A 133 9.57 -11.31 -7.34
CA PHE A 133 10.75 -12.13 -7.67
C PHE A 133 10.91 -12.37 -9.18
N GLU A 134 9.82 -12.47 -9.94
CA GLU A 134 9.90 -12.57 -11.39
C GLU A 134 10.42 -11.26 -12.03
N ILE A 135 10.05 -10.09 -11.53
CA ILE A 135 10.61 -8.80 -11.96
C ILE A 135 12.11 -8.76 -11.65
N ARG A 136 12.52 -9.09 -10.41
CA ARG A 136 13.95 -9.09 -10.04
C ARG A 136 14.78 -10.04 -10.90
N ARG A 137 14.18 -11.15 -11.35
CA ARG A 137 14.83 -12.15 -12.20
C ARG A 137 14.94 -11.73 -13.68
N LEU A 138 13.86 -11.13 -14.24
CA LEU A 138 13.74 -10.84 -15.67
C LEU A 138 14.15 -9.41 -16.03
N MET A 139 13.97 -8.48 -15.13
CA MET A 139 14.14 -7.04 -15.30
C MET A 139 14.89 -6.45 -14.09
N PRO A 140 16.15 -6.86 -13.84
CA PRO A 140 16.87 -6.51 -12.61
C PRO A 140 17.13 -5.00 -12.44
N GLU A 141 17.10 -4.23 -13.53
CA GLU A 141 17.24 -2.76 -13.52
C GLU A 141 15.95 -2.02 -13.15
N VAL A 142 14.81 -2.71 -13.08
CA VAL A 142 13.54 -2.09 -12.71
C VAL A 142 13.48 -1.90 -11.21
N GLU A 143 13.33 -0.65 -10.77
CA GLU A 143 13.20 -0.31 -9.35
C GLU A 143 11.85 -0.78 -8.78
N THR A 144 11.90 -1.43 -7.62
CA THR A 144 10.74 -2.10 -7.01
C THR A 144 10.50 -1.63 -5.58
N HIS A 145 9.31 -1.13 -5.30
CA HIS A 145 8.86 -0.70 -3.98
C HIS A 145 7.87 -1.72 -3.41
N ILE A 146 8.14 -2.24 -2.23
CA ILE A 146 7.21 -3.14 -1.55
C ILE A 146 6.01 -2.35 -1.03
N SER A 147 4.82 -2.73 -1.47
CA SER A 147 3.57 -2.09 -1.07
C SER A 147 3.26 -2.31 0.41
N THR A 148 2.61 -1.35 1.06
CA THR A 148 2.01 -1.54 2.39
C THR A 148 1.04 -2.75 2.46
N GLN A 149 0.52 -3.20 1.32
CA GLN A 149 -0.31 -4.41 1.24
C GLN A 149 0.50 -5.72 1.37
N ALA A 150 1.84 -5.67 1.35
CA ALA A 150 2.70 -6.79 1.71
C ALA A 150 2.87 -6.98 3.23
N ASN A 151 2.32 -6.06 4.03
CA ASN A 151 2.14 -6.19 5.47
C ASN A 151 3.48 -6.24 6.24
N ILE A 152 4.38 -5.25 6.00
CA ILE A 152 5.68 -5.12 6.66
C ILE A 152 5.56 -4.17 7.86
N HIS A 153 5.95 -4.65 9.06
CA HIS A 153 5.70 -3.97 10.34
C HIS A 153 6.94 -3.77 11.21
N ASP A 154 8.06 -4.42 10.91
CA ASP A 154 9.23 -4.46 11.79
C ASP A 154 10.55 -4.46 11.00
N ALA A 155 11.65 -4.31 11.72
CA ALA A 155 12.99 -4.28 11.15
C ALA A 155 13.36 -5.58 10.43
N ARG A 156 12.94 -6.74 10.94
CA ARG A 156 13.24 -8.04 10.35
C ARG A 156 12.54 -8.23 9.01
N GLY A 157 11.27 -7.81 8.90
CA GLY A 157 10.53 -7.83 7.64
C GLY A 157 11.14 -6.85 6.61
N ALA A 158 11.57 -5.67 7.05
CA ALA A 158 12.26 -4.70 6.19
C ALA A 158 13.64 -5.23 5.72
N ALA A 159 14.41 -5.86 6.62
CA ALA A 159 15.68 -6.49 6.28
C ALA A 159 15.51 -7.61 5.25
N TRP A 160 14.48 -8.45 5.41
CA TRP A 160 14.17 -9.48 4.43
C TRP A 160 13.83 -8.90 3.05
N CYS A 161 13.09 -7.78 2.98
CA CYS A 161 12.80 -7.08 1.74
C CYS A 161 14.10 -6.55 1.09
N ASN A 162 14.99 -5.95 1.88
CA ASN A 162 16.30 -5.48 1.42
C ASN A 162 17.16 -6.62 0.85
N GLU A 163 17.26 -7.73 1.58
CA GLU A 163 17.98 -8.95 1.13
C GLU A 163 17.34 -9.57 -0.12
N ALA A 164 16.04 -9.42 -0.30
CA ALA A 164 15.34 -9.86 -1.50
C ALA A 164 15.58 -8.94 -2.71
N GLY A 165 16.20 -7.78 -2.51
CA GLY A 165 16.54 -6.80 -3.54
C GLY A 165 15.46 -5.75 -3.79
N ALA A 166 14.58 -5.47 -2.83
CA ALA A 166 13.68 -4.34 -2.91
C ALA A 166 14.43 -3.03 -2.67
N ASP A 167 14.05 -1.98 -3.38
CA ASP A 167 14.68 -0.66 -3.30
C ASP A 167 14.03 0.20 -2.20
N ARG A 168 12.72 -0.01 -1.93
CA ARG A 168 11.94 0.74 -0.94
C ARG A 168 10.86 -0.14 -0.30
N VAL A 169 10.52 0.15 0.96
CA VAL A 169 9.38 -0.46 1.66
C VAL A 169 8.38 0.61 2.09
N THR A 170 7.11 0.47 1.67
CA THR A 170 6.00 1.23 2.25
C THR A 170 5.57 0.55 3.55
N LEU A 171 5.90 1.13 4.68
CA LEU A 171 5.59 0.59 6.00
C LEU A 171 4.08 0.52 6.26
N SER A 172 3.70 -0.35 7.19
CA SER A 172 2.33 -0.41 7.70
C SER A 172 1.94 0.91 8.38
N ARG A 173 0.65 1.27 8.27
CA ARG A 173 0.12 2.56 8.75
C ARG A 173 -0.02 2.64 10.26
N GLU A 174 0.02 1.49 10.91
CA GLU A 174 -0.20 1.30 12.34
C GLU A 174 1.06 1.54 13.19
N LEU A 175 2.22 1.80 12.53
CA LEU A 175 3.50 2.01 13.22
C LEU A 175 3.61 3.41 13.83
N SER A 176 4.18 3.46 15.03
CA SER A 176 4.57 4.69 15.70
C SER A 176 5.85 5.28 15.11
N VAL A 177 6.11 6.56 15.40
CA VAL A 177 7.37 7.23 15.03
C VAL A 177 8.59 6.48 15.59
N ASP A 178 8.49 5.97 16.81
CA ASP A 178 9.60 5.25 17.46
C ASP A 178 9.89 3.90 16.76
N GLU A 179 8.85 3.19 16.29
CA GLU A 179 9.02 1.95 15.52
C GLU A 179 9.61 2.23 14.14
N ILE A 180 9.20 3.32 13.47
CA ILE A 180 9.79 3.75 12.20
C ILE A 180 11.29 4.02 12.39
N ALA A 181 11.66 4.76 13.45
CA ALA A 181 13.06 5.04 13.78
C ALA A 181 13.85 3.75 14.09
N ALA A 182 13.24 2.78 14.78
CA ALA A 182 13.88 1.50 15.07
C ALA A 182 14.16 0.71 13.77
N ILE A 183 13.23 0.71 12.81
CA ILE A 183 13.42 0.08 11.49
C ILE A 183 14.53 0.78 10.72
N HIS A 184 14.50 2.12 10.64
CA HIS A 184 15.52 2.91 9.93
C HIS A 184 16.93 2.65 10.48
N ASN A 185 17.08 2.60 11.80
CA ASN A 185 18.39 2.36 12.44
C ASN A 185 18.90 0.92 12.25
N ALA A 186 18.02 -0.03 11.94
CA ALA A 186 18.38 -1.44 11.80
C ALA A 186 18.65 -1.87 10.35
N VAL A 187 18.10 -1.17 9.34
CA VAL A 187 18.12 -1.63 7.95
C VAL A 187 18.38 -0.45 7.01
N ASP A 188 19.32 -0.64 6.08
CA ASP A 188 19.63 0.34 5.03
C ASP A 188 18.74 0.10 3.80
N ILE A 189 17.47 0.52 3.91
CA ILE A 189 16.47 0.50 2.83
C ILE A 189 15.63 1.77 2.91
N GLU A 190 15.18 2.30 1.77
CA GLU A 190 14.30 3.47 1.78
C GLU A 190 12.94 3.15 2.43
N LEU A 191 12.55 3.96 3.40
CA LEU A 191 11.28 3.85 4.11
C LEU A 191 10.26 4.87 3.59
N GLU A 192 9.11 4.38 3.16
CA GLU A 192 7.97 5.19 2.72
C GLU A 192 6.85 5.11 3.77
N VAL A 193 6.35 6.26 4.24
CA VAL A 193 5.38 6.38 5.32
C VAL A 193 4.14 7.14 4.85
N PHE A 194 2.94 6.64 5.17
CA PHE A 194 1.71 7.39 4.90
C PHE A 194 1.58 8.60 5.82
N SER A 195 1.41 9.78 5.22
CA SER A 195 1.33 11.06 5.92
C SER A 195 -0.03 11.73 5.85
N HIS A 196 -0.88 11.43 4.85
CA HIS A 196 -2.20 12.02 4.74
C HIS A 196 -3.22 11.09 4.09
N GLY A 197 -4.48 11.22 4.54
CA GLY A 197 -5.65 10.62 3.88
C GLY A 197 -6.20 9.39 4.58
N ALA A 198 -6.98 8.58 3.84
CA ALA A 198 -7.78 7.52 4.42
C ALA A 198 -6.96 6.40 5.07
N ILE A 199 -7.30 6.07 6.34
CA ILE A 199 -6.80 4.89 7.04
C ILE A 199 -7.68 3.68 6.70
N CYS A 200 -7.06 2.51 6.52
CA CYS A 200 -7.74 1.23 6.52
C CYS A 200 -8.01 0.80 7.96
N PHE A 201 -9.21 0.28 8.27
CA PHE A 201 -9.49 -0.23 9.62
C PHE A 201 -8.76 -1.56 9.88
N CYS A 202 -8.69 -2.43 8.86
CA CYS A 202 -7.90 -3.65 8.88
C CYS A 202 -6.47 -3.33 8.48
N TYR A 203 -5.49 -4.07 8.98
CA TYR A 203 -4.16 -4.10 8.42
C TYR A 203 -4.23 -4.31 6.91
N SER A 204 -3.43 -3.55 6.17
CA SER A 204 -3.48 -3.56 4.71
C SER A 204 -3.01 -4.90 4.15
N GLY A 205 -3.69 -5.40 3.09
CA GLY A 205 -3.31 -6.64 2.40
C GLY A 205 -3.90 -7.94 2.98
N ILE A 206 -4.52 -7.89 4.17
CA ILE A 206 -5.08 -9.10 4.80
C ILE A 206 -6.60 -9.04 5.03
N CYS A 207 -7.28 -8.00 4.49
CA CYS A 207 -8.72 -7.83 4.65
C CYS A 207 -9.51 -8.69 3.67
N LEU A 208 -10.33 -9.59 4.18
CA LEU A 208 -11.24 -10.47 3.42
C LEU A 208 -12.72 -10.08 3.57
N LEU A 209 -13.03 -8.99 4.30
CA LEU A 209 -14.43 -8.66 4.61
C LEU A 209 -15.25 -8.40 3.36
N SER A 210 -14.69 -7.72 2.34
CA SER A 210 -15.38 -7.51 1.06
C SER A 210 -15.67 -8.82 0.32
N SER A 211 -14.74 -9.78 0.38
CA SER A 211 -14.85 -11.08 -0.32
C SER A 211 -16.01 -11.92 0.21
N PHE A 212 -16.29 -11.83 1.51
CA PHE A 212 -17.38 -12.55 2.14
C PHE A 212 -18.70 -11.78 2.15
N THR A 213 -18.67 -10.44 2.21
CA THR A 213 -19.90 -9.63 2.31
C THR A 213 -20.41 -9.08 0.99
N SER A 214 -19.58 -9.00 -0.04
CA SER A 214 -19.90 -8.32 -1.30
C SER A 214 -19.47 -9.18 -2.49
N ARG A 215 -20.30 -10.11 -2.88
CA ARG A 215 -20.07 -11.17 -3.89
C ARG A 215 -19.04 -10.79 -4.96
N GLY A 216 -17.96 -11.59 -5.08
CA GLY A 216 -16.93 -11.45 -6.11
C GLY A 216 -15.95 -10.27 -5.93
N ARG A 217 -16.00 -9.51 -4.83
CA ARG A 217 -15.16 -8.32 -4.63
C ARG A 217 -14.06 -8.57 -3.60
N SER A 218 -12.79 -8.48 -4.01
CA SER A 218 -11.67 -8.57 -3.08
C SER A 218 -11.03 -7.21 -2.82
N ALA A 219 -10.78 -6.89 -1.54
CA ALA A 219 -9.99 -5.74 -1.15
C ALA A 219 -8.53 -5.88 -1.61
N ASN A 220 -8.00 -7.11 -1.58
CA ASN A 220 -6.63 -7.44 -1.96
C ASN A 220 -6.43 -7.48 -3.49
N ARG A 221 -7.52 -7.35 -4.24
CA ARG A 221 -7.52 -7.27 -5.71
C ARG A 221 -8.12 -5.97 -6.24
N GLY A 222 -8.11 -4.91 -5.42
CA GLY A 222 -8.49 -3.56 -5.82
C GLY A 222 -9.99 -3.28 -5.88
N MET A 223 -10.85 -4.22 -5.42
CA MET A 223 -12.31 -4.11 -5.49
C MET A 223 -12.98 -3.95 -4.11
N CYS A 224 -12.30 -3.29 -3.17
CA CYS A 224 -12.83 -3.05 -1.83
C CYS A 224 -14.22 -2.38 -1.89
N ALA A 225 -15.22 -3.00 -1.20
CA ALA A 225 -16.57 -2.47 -1.08
C ALA A 225 -16.71 -1.44 0.06
N GLN A 226 -15.66 -1.23 0.85
CA GLN A 226 -15.63 -0.38 2.05
C GLN A 226 -16.67 -0.79 3.12
N PRO A 227 -16.86 -2.08 3.43
CA PRO A 227 -17.84 -2.49 4.42
C PRO A 227 -17.55 -1.90 5.82
N CYS A 228 -16.30 -1.64 6.16
CA CYS A 228 -15.91 -0.95 7.41
C CYS A 228 -16.45 0.49 7.54
N ARG A 229 -17.04 1.07 6.49
CA ARG A 229 -17.67 2.41 6.52
C ARG A 229 -19.18 2.36 6.77
N LEU A 230 -19.76 1.16 6.88
CA LEU A 230 -21.18 0.95 7.17
C LEU A 230 -21.46 1.00 8.68
N PRO A 231 -22.74 1.21 9.10
CA PRO A 231 -23.13 1.09 10.49
C PRO A 231 -23.08 -0.37 10.97
N TYR A 232 -22.64 -0.54 12.22
CA TYR A 232 -22.63 -1.80 12.95
C TYR A 232 -23.01 -1.56 14.42
N GLU A 233 -23.78 -2.49 14.96
CA GLU A 233 -24.16 -2.53 16.36
C GLU A 233 -23.36 -3.62 17.07
N LEU A 234 -22.70 -3.29 18.19
CA LEU A 234 -22.03 -4.27 19.05
C LEU A 234 -23.08 -4.95 19.93
N ILE A 235 -23.26 -6.24 19.77
CA ILE A 235 -24.20 -7.04 20.56
C ILE A 235 -23.49 -8.20 21.25
N ASP A 236 -23.96 -8.56 22.46
CA ASP A 236 -23.48 -9.74 23.18
C ASP A 236 -24.22 -11.03 22.78
N GLU A 237 -23.87 -12.14 23.42
CA GLU A 237 -24.44 -13.46 23.23
C GLU A 237 -25.97 -13.52 23.51
N THR A 238 -26.49 -12.56 24.28
CA THR A 238 -27.93 -12.46 24.58
C THR A 238 -28.69 -11.60 23.57
N GLY A 239 -27.97 -10.95 22.64
CA GLY A 239 -28.53 -10.00 21.68
C GLY A 239 -28.70 -8.59 22.23
N ARG A 240 -28.19 -8.29 23.42
CA ARG A 240 -28.19 -6.95 24.00
C ARG A 240 -27.18 -6.05 23.29
N SER A 241 -27.62 -4.83 22.95
CA SER A 241 -26.72 -3.80 22.39
C SER A 241 -25.83 -3.18 23.46
N TRP A 242 -24.55 -3.02 23.09
CA TRP A 242 -23.52 -2.35 23.89
C TRP A 242 -23.00 -1.09 23.20
N SER A 243 -23.37 -0.84 21.94
CA SER A 243 -23.02 0.41 21.26
C SER A 243 -23.59 1.62 21.96
N LYS A 244 -22.77 2.62 22.25
CA LYS A 244 -23.26 3.92 22.72
C LYS A 244 -23.98 4.67 21.59
N PRO A 245 -25.03 5.46 21.88
CA PRO A 245 -25.61 6.39 20.91
C PRO A 245 -24.52 7.29 20.30
N GLY A 246 -24.60 7.54 18.99
CA GLY A 246 -23.60 8.30 18.23
C GLY A 246 -22.37 7.50 17.82
N ARG A 247 -22.31 6.18 18.10
CA ARG A 247 -21.19 5.28 17.74
C ARG A 247 -21.60 4.15 16.80
N GLU A 248 -22.45 4.48 15.81
CA GLU A 248 -23.01 3.48 14.89
C GLU A 248 -21.97 2.92 13.92
N ARG A 249 -20.83 3.59 13.72
CA ARG A 249 -19.80 3.18 12.75
C ARG A 249 -18.55 2.67 13.46
N ALA A 250 -18.71 1.54 14.15
CA ALA A 250 -17.67 0.92 14.96
C ALA A 250 -16.34 0.62 14.21
N LEU A 251 -16.37 0.54 12.88
CA LEU A 251 -15.23 0.19 12.04
C LEU A 251 -14.75 1.35 11.15
N CYS A 252 -15.19 2.61 11.40
CA CYS A 252 -14.89 3.75 10.54
C CYS A 252 -13.81 4.64 11.14
N PRO A 253 -12.51 4.53 10.77
CA PRO A 253 -11.48 5.44 11.25
C PRO A 253 -11.58 6.82 10.59
N ARG A 254 -11.04 7.82 11.26
CA ARG A 254 -10.70 9.15 10.72
C ARG A 254 -9.63 9.01 9.64
N ASP A 255 -9.32 10.11 8.95
CA ASP A 255 -8.21 10.16 8.00
C ASP A 255 -6.92 10.57 8.74
N THR A 256 -5.77 9.99 8.36
CA THR A 256 -4.49 10.42 8.93
C THR A 256 -4.12 11.82 8.45
N CYS A 257 -3.48 12.59 9.32
CA CYS A 257 -2.86 13.87 8.98
C CYS A 257 -1.65 14.12 9.88
N THR A 258 -0.47 13.97 9.32
CA THR A 258 0.80 14.11 10.05
C THR A 258 1.52 15.43 9.74
N ALA A 259 0.83 16.44 9.21
CA ALA A 259 1.46 17.70 8.82
C ALA A 259 2.27 18.30 9.98
N ASP A 260 1.72 18.31 11.20
CA ASP A 260 2.40 18.83 12.38
C ASP A 260 3.48 17.90 12.95
N MET A 261 3.55 16.65 12.48
CA MET A 261 4.51 15.65 12.92
C MET A 261 5.66 15.45 11.92
N LEU A 262 5.67 16.17 10.78
CA LEU A 262 6.68 15.99 9.74
C LEU A 262 8.12 16.03 10.27
N PRO A 263 8.53 16.97 11.13
CA PRO A 263 9.89 16.95 11.68
C PRO A 263 10.23 15.62 12.35
N ARG A 264 9.34 15.11 13.19
CA ARG A 264 9.55 13.83 13.90
C ARG A 264 9.62 12.63 12.94
N LEU A 265 8.82 12.61 11.87
CA LEU A 265 8.86 11.54 10.87
C LEU A 265 10.16 11.58 10.07
N LEU A 266 10.66 12.77 9.74
CA LEU A 266 11.94 12.96 9.04
C LEU A 266 13.11 12.53 9.92
N ASP A 267 13.11 12.94 11.18
CA ASP A 267 14.11 12.53 12.18
C ASP A 267 14.10 11.01 12.43
N ALA A 268 12.93 10.37 12.29
CA ALA A 268 12.79 8.92 12.35
C ALA A 268 13.23 8.18 11.08
N GLY A 269 13.72 8.90 10.06
CA GLY A 269 14.24 8.30 8.82
C GLY A 269 13.19 8.00 7.75
N ALA A 270 12.05 8.68 7.76
CA ALA A 270 11.10 8.59 6.64
C ALA A 270 11.70 9.25 5.38
N HIS A 271 12.06 8.43 4.39
CA HIS A 271 12.62 8.89 3.11
C HIS A 271 11.53 9.43 2.18
N ALA A 272 10.33 8.86 2.23
CA ALA A 272 9.19 9.29 1.41
C ALA A 272 7.91 9.46 2.24
N LEU A 273 7.25 10.61 2.04
CA LEU A 273 5.98 10.99 2.66
C LEU A 273 4.84 10.75 1.67
N LYS A 274 4.10 9.67 1.85
CA LYS A 274 3.03 9.25 0.92
C LYS A 274 1.69 9.85 1.28
N LEU A 275 1.07 10.50 0.32
CA LEU A 275 -0.28 11.05 0.43
C LEU A 275 -1.29 10.08 -0.22
N GLU A 276 -2.38 9.72 0.50
CA GLU A 276 -3.43 8.86 -0.05
C GLU A 276 -4.53 9.69 -0.71
N GLY A 277 -4.96 9.29 -1.91
CA GLY A 277 -6.00 10.04 -2.60
C GLY A 277 -6.25 9.64 -4.06
N ARG A 278 -5.86 8.45 -4.53
CA ARG A 278 -6.05 8.01 -5.94
C ARG A 278 -7.50 8.04 -6.45
N MET A 279 -8.48 8.02 -5.55
CA MET A 279 -9.90 8.15 -5.89
C MET A 279 -10.41 9.58 -5.72
N LYS A 280 -9.53 10.56 -5.54
CA LYS A 280 -9.89 11.96 -5.27
C LYS A 280 -9.77 12.83 -6.52
N ALA A 281 -10.55 13.91 -6.53
CA ALA A 281 -10.56 14.90 -7.61
C ALA A 281 -9.29 15.77 -7.59
N PRO A 282 -8.98 16.47 -8.70
CA PRO A 282 -7.76 17.28 -8.84
C PRO A 282 -7.62 18.38 -7.78
N ASP A 283 -8.72 18.98 -7.34
CA ASP A 283 -8.76 20.01 -6.30
C ASP A 283 -8.25 19.49 -4.95
N TYR A 284 -8.66 18.28 -4.56
CA TYR A 284 -8.14 17.62 -3.38
C TYR A 284 -6.61 17.39 -3.51
N VAL A 285 -6.17 16.80 -4.62
CA VAL A 285 -4.76 16.47 -4.82
C VAL A 285 -3.90 17.73 -4.81
N HIS A 286 -4.29 18.76 -5.57
CA HIS A 286 -3.57 20.03 -5.61
C HIS A 286 -3.46 20.66 -4.22
N SER A 287 -4.56 20.74 -3.49
CA SER A 287 -4.59 21.41 -2.17
C SER A 287 -3.75 20.69 -1.14
N ILE A 288 -3.86 19.33 -1.05
CA ILE A 288 -3.10 18.55 -0.07
C ILE A 288 -1.61 18.59 -0.40
N VAL A 289 -1.22 18.35 -1.67
CA VAL A 289 0.18 18.34 -2.07
C VAL A 289 0.82 19.71 -1.84
N SER A 290 0.16 20.81 -2.19
CA SER A 290 0.70 22.17 -2.00
C SER A 290 0.87 22.53 -0.51
N ALA A 291 -0.05 22.08 0.37
CA ALA A 291 0.08 22.30 1.80
C ALA A 291 1.28 21.55 2.40
N TYR A 292 1.43 20.25 2.06
CA TYR A 292 2.56 19.43 2.50
C TYR A 292 3.89 19.93 1.89
N ARG A 293 3.89 20.35 0.62
CA ARG A 293 5.07 20.92 -0.02
C ARG A 293 5.56 22.19 0.70
N ALA A 294 4.64 23.11 0.98
CA ALA A 294 4.97 24.32 1.70
C ALA A 294 5.50 24.03 3.13
N GLN A 295 4.89 23.07 3.83
CA GLN A 295 5.34 22.65 5.16
C GLN A 295 6.76 22.05 5.11
N LEU A 296 6.98 21.14 4.15
CA LEU A 296 8.27 20.45 3.99
C LEU A 296 9.38 21.43 3.58
N ASP A 297 9.09 22.38 2.68
CA ASP A 297 10.06 23.40 2.25
C ASP A 297 10.46 24.34 3.40
N ASP A 298 9.54 24.69 4.30
CA ASP A 298 9.86 25.49 5.48
C ASP A 298 10.75 24.70 6.45
N ILE A 299 10.42 23.44 6.71
CA ILE A 299 11.23 22.55 7.57
C ILE A 299 12.65 22.39 7.02
N LEU A 300 12.79 22.08 5.72
CA LEU A 300 14.09 21.88 5.08
C LEU A 300 14.94 23.15 5.02
N ALA A 301 14.30 24.31 4.94
CA ALA A 301 14.97 25.61 4.98
C ALA A 301 15.25 26.10 6.42
N GLY A 302 14.88 25.33 7.45
CA GLY A 302 15.00 25.73 8.84
C GLY A 302 14.19 26.98 9.21
N ARG A 303 13.09 27.24 8.46
CA ARG A 303 12.23 28.40 8.73
C ARG A 303 11.27 28.09 9.90
N GLU A 304 11.17 29.02 10.83
CA GLU A 304 10.15 28.93 11.89
C GLU A 304 8.74 29.11 11.29
N ILE A 305 7.86 28.20 11.62
CA ILE A 305 6.46 28.24 11.14
C ILE A 305 5.62 28.90 12.23
N SER A 306 5.10 30.09 11.94
CA SER A 306 4.21 30.80 12.88
C SER A 306 2.90 30.04 13.07
N ASP A 307 2.26 30.21 14.26
CA ASP A 307 0.95 29.65 14.56
C ASP A 307 -0.11 30.02 13.51
N GLU A 308 -0.07 31.24 12.98
CA GLU A 308 -0.97 31.70 11.94
C GLU A 308 -0.81 30.89 10.64
N THR A 309 0.45 30.66 10.23
CA THR A 309 0.79 29.85 9.04
C THR A 309 0.36 28.38 9.23
N ALA A 310 0.64 27.80 10.39
CA ALA A 310 0.21 26.44 10.74
C ALA A 310 -1.32 26.31 10.69
N GLN A 311 -2.05 27.25 11.30
CA GLN A 311 -3.51 27.27 11.26
C GLN A 311 -4.06 27.47 9.85
N ALA A 312 -3.44 28.33 9.02
CA ALA A 312 -3.84 28.52 7.63
C ALA A 312 -3.70 27.23 6.82
N ARG A 313 -2.59 26.50 6.96
CA ARG A 313 -2.36 25.18 6.33
C ARG A 313 -3.36 24.16 6.84
N HIS A 314 -3.60 24.09 8.13
CA HIS A 314 -4.59 23.19 8.71
C HIS A 314 -6.01 23.48 8.20
N ARG A 315 -6.40 24.76 8.05
CA ARG A 315 -7.65 25.15 7.39
C ARG A 315 -7.70 24.69 5.94
N GLN A 316 -6.60 24.83 5.18
CA GLN A 316 -6.51 24.35 3.80
C GLN A 316 -6.77 22.84 3.71
N LEU A 317 -6.15 22.03 4.58
CA LEU A 317 -6.35 20.58 4.64
C LEU A 317 -7.81 20.23 5.00
N LYS A 318 -8.42 20.90 5.98
CA LYS A 318 -9.83 20.67 6.41
C LYS A 318 -10.87 21.08 5.37
N ARG A 319 -10.56 22.02 4.48
CA ARG A 319 -11.47 22.48 3.40
C ARG A 319 -11.54 21.53 2.20
N CYS A 320 -10.72 20.50 2.21
CA CYS A 320 -10.83 19.36 1.32
C CYS A 320 -11.67 18.25 1.95
N PHE A 321 -11.91 17.17 1.18
CA PHE A 321 -12.58 15.99 1.71
C PHE A 321 -11.78 15.41 2.89
N ASN A 322 -12.43 15.23 4.05
CA ASN A 322 -11.85 14.56 5.21
C ASN A 322 -12.94 13.86 6.04
N ARG A 323 -12.52 12.91 6.91
CA ARG A 323 -13.36 12.25 7.92
C ARG A 323 -12.95 12.65 9.34
N ASP A 324 -12.56 13.91 9.54
CA ASP A 324 -11.71 14.42 10.61
C ASP A 324 -10.31 13.77 10.56
N PHE A 325 -9.37 14.32 11.32
CA PHE A 325 -7.98 13.91 11.31
C PHE A 325 -7.57 13.20 12.59
N THR A 326 -6.58 12.32 12.45
CA THR A 326 -5.92 11.62 13.56
C THR A 326 -4.44 11.39 13.24
N CYS A 327 -3.61 11.31 14.28
CA CYS A 327 -2.21 10.86 14.25
C CYS A 327 -1.94 9.80 15.33
N GLU A 328 -2.99 9.20 15.90
CA GLU A 328 -2.91 8.26 17.04
C GLU A 328 -1.90 7.12 16.82
N TYR A 329 -1.89 6.51 15.64
CA TYR A 329 -0.93 5.43 15.36
C TYR A 329 0.52 5.92 15.42
N GLN A 330 0.82 7.08 14.82
CA GLN A 330 2.17 7.64 14.84
C GLN A 330 2.61 8.03 16.27
N GLU A 331 1.66 8.24 17.17
CA GLU A 331 1.91 8.47 18.60
C GLU A 331 1.90 7.17 19.43
N GLY A 332 1.79 6.01 18.80
CA GLY A 332 1.77 4.70 19.45
C GLY A 332 0.45 4.39 20.17
N ARG A 333 -0.66 5.02 19.75
CA ARG A 333 -1.99 4.86 20.36
C ARG A 333 -3.00 4.34 19.34
N SER A 334 -4.05 3.69 19.83
CA SER A 334 -5.18 3.20 19.03
C SER A 334 -6.52 3.41 19.77
N GLY A 335 -6.74 4.63 20.26
CA GLY A 335 -7.89 5.01 21.05
C GLY A 335 -9.13 5.41 20.27
N ASP A 336 -10.16 5.89 20.98
CA ASP A 336 -11.41 6.40 20.42
C ASP A 336 -11.19 7.60 19.47
N GLU A 337 -10.13 8.38 19.66
CA GLU A 337 -9.77 9.51 18.82
C GLU A 337 -9.41 9.13 17.37
N MET A 338 -9.12 7.86 17.14
CA MET A 338 -8.97 7.36 15.76
C MET A 338 -10.28 7.27 15.00
N MET A 339 -11.45 7.24 15.69
CA MET A 339 -12.69 6.78 15.09
C MET A 339 -13.59 7.93 14.66
N SER A 340 -14.22 7.79 13.50
CA SER A 340 -15.29 8.64 12.99
C SER A 340 -16.62 7.92 13.15
N TYR A 341 -17.04 7.70 14.40
CA TYR A 341 -18.17 6.86 14.77
C TYR A 341 -19.51 7.30 14.18
N GLU A 342 -19.72 8.60 14.04
CA GLU A 342 -21.02 9.17 13.66
C GLU A 342 -21.26 9.09 12.15
N ARG A 343 -20.22 9.29 11.34
CA ARG A 343 -20.38 9.38 9.87
C ARG A 343 -19.11 9.03 9.10
N SER A 344 -19.29 8.50 7.89
CA SER A 344 -18.20 8.06 7.00
C SER A 344 -17.97 8.96 5.78
N ASN A 345 -18.82 9.98 5.59
CA ASN A 345 -18.73 10.92 4.48
C ASN A 345 -17.85 12.14 4.83
N ASN A 346 -17.79 13.13 3.95
CA ASN A 346 -17.01 14.34 4.15
C ASN A 346 -17.49 15.11 5.39
N ARG A 347 -16.56 15.37 6.31
CA ARG A 347 -16.82 16.16 7.54
C ARG A 347 -16.62 17.66 7.28
N GLY A 348 -15.74 18.03 6.35
CA GLY A 348 -15.41 19.43 6.10
C GLY A 348 -14.86 20.16 7.31
N GLN A 349 -14.93 21.48 7.29
CA GLN A 349 -14.57 22.37 8.40
C GLN A 349 -15.84 22.95 9.04
N ILE A 350 -15.97 22.94 10.36
CA ILE A 350 -17.00 23.73 11.06
C ILE A 350 -16.65 25.21 10.87
N VAL A 351 -17.60 25.98 10.33
CA VAL A 351 -17.41 27.40 10.00
C VAL A 351 -18.47 28.30 10.63
N GLY A 352 -19.39 27.75 11.41
CA GLY A 352 -20.38 28.53 12.09
C GLY A 352 -21.60 27.74 12.57
N GLU A 353 -22.66 28.46 12.92
CA GLU A 353 -23.95 27.96 13.42
C GLU A 353 -25.14 28.68 12.78
N VAL A 354 -26.27 28.00 12.73
CA VAL A 354 -27.54 28.54 12.29
C VAL A 354 -28.17 29.39 13.40
N LEU A 355 -28.50 30.64 13.11
CA LEU A 355 -29.23 31.52 14.03
C LEU A 355 -30.77 31.37 13.92
N GLY A 356 -31.26 30.84 12.79
CA GLY A 356 -32.66 30.60 12.51
C GLY A 356 -32.99 30.78 11.02
N SER A 357 -34.22 30.43 10.63
CA SER A 357 -34.69 30.51 9.26
C SER A 357 -36.04 31.25 9.17
N LYS A 358 -36.24 31.99 8.07
CA LYS A 358 -37.50 32.62 7.69
C LYS A 358 -37.98 32.03 6.35
N PRO A 359 -39.24 31.55 6.24
CA PRO A 359 -39.79 31.08 5.00
C PRO A 359 -39.72 32.15 3.90
N LEU A 360 -39.49 31.73 2.66
CA LEU A 360 -39.57 32.62 1.50
C LEU A 360 -41.02 33.16 1.33
N GLY A 361 -41.20 34.48 1.50
CA GLY A 361 -42.47 35.14 1.74
C GLY A 361 -43.54 35.10 0.68
N ASN A 362 -43.30 34.69 -0.56
CA ASN A 362 -44.32 34.69 -1.62
C ASN A 362 -44.48 33.33 -2.30
N THR A 363 -45.38 32.54 -1.78
CA THR A 363 -45.76 31.22 -2.34
C THR A 363 -47.09 31.28 -3.10
N LYS A 364 -47.69 32.48 -3.32
CA LYS A 364 -48.91 32.61 -4.13
C LYS A 364 -48.65 32.18 -5.57
N GLY A 365 -49.50 31.31 -6.10
CA GLY A 365 -49.44 30.79 -7.48
C GLY A 365 -48.54 29.56 -7.67
N LEU A 366 -47.85 29.06 -6.64
CA LEU A 366 -47.10 27.81 -6.71
C LEU A 366 -48.01 26.61 -6.47
N LYS A 367 -47.82 25.50 -7.18
CA LYS A 367 -48.52 24.22 -6.93
C LYS A 367 -48.22 23.72 -5.50
N PRO A 368 -49.11 22.90 -4.86
CA PRO A 368 -48.91 22.41 -3.51
C PRO A 368 -47.58 21.69 -3.28
N ASP A 369 -47.07 20.96 -4.27
CA ASP A 369 -45.88 20.14 -4.29
C ASP A 369 -44.63 20.87 -4.78
N ASP A 370 -44.76 22.18 -5.12
CA ASP A 370 -43.59 22.97 -5.54
C ASP A 370 -42.58 23.11 -4.38
N LYS A 371 -41.39 22.57 -4.59
CA LYS A 371 -40.28 22.60 -3.61
C LYS A 371 -39.93 24.01 -3.14
N ARG A 372 -40.21 25.04 -3.96
CA ARG A 372 -40.01 26.44 -3.58
C ARG A 372 -40.91 26.92 -2.44
N ARG A 373 -42.06 26.25 -2.18
CA ARG A 373 -42.93 26.56 -1.03
C ARG A 373 -42.26 26.31 0.31
N ARG A 374 -41.31 25.38 0.36
CA ARG A 374 -40.59 25.02 1.60
C ARG A 374 -39.30 25.80 1.77
N ALA A 375 -38.82 26.51 0.73
CA ALA A 375 -37.56 27.23 0.77
C ALA A 375 -37.57 28.35 1.83
N ALA A 376 -36.39 28.57 2.40
CA ALA A 376 -36.21 29.57 3.46
C ALA A 376 -34.93 30.40 3.25
N TRP A 377 -34.91 31.59 3.84
CA TRP A 377 -33.70 32.33 4.13
C TRP A 377 -33.20 31.90 5.50
N THR A 378 -32.00 31.37 5.57
CA THR A 378 -31.36 30.89 6.81
C THR A 378 -30.20 31.79 7.16
N ARG A 379 -30.20 32.34 8.35
CA ARG A 379 -29.15 33.21 8.88
C ARG A 379 -28.10 32.36 9.58
N LEU A 380 -26.85 32.57 9.22
CA LEU A 380 -25.70 31.84 9.73
C LEU A 380 -24.77 32.86 10.43
N ARG A 381 -24.31 32.53 11.63
CA ARG A 381 -23.21 33.24 12.29
C ARG A 381 -21.93 32.47 11.99
N LEU A 382 -20.92 33.12 11.45
CA LEU A 382 -19.68 32.53 11.09
C LEU A 382 -18.68 32.55 12.25
N SER A 383 -17.97 31.45 12.46
CA SER A 383 -16.79 31.34 13.36
C SER A 383 -15.46 31.29 12.58
N GLU A 384 -15.54 31.06 11.27
CA GLU A 384 -14.43 31.01 10.34
C GLU A 384 -14.81 31.73 9.03
N PRO A 385 -13.83 32.27 8.28
CA PRO A 385 -14.13 32.94 7.01
C PRO A 385 -14.65 31.94 5.97
N VAL A 386 -15.59 32.38 5.13
CA VAL A 386 -16.11 31.65 3.98
C VAL A 386 -15.98 32.50 2.73
N GLY A 387 -15.79 31.84 1.59
CA GLY A 387 -15.73 32.47 0.26
C GLY A 387 -17.06 32.37 -0.48
N LYS A 388 -17.32 33.34 -1.36
CA LYS A 388 -18.45 33.29 -2.28
C LYS A 388 -18.40 32.01 -3.13
N GLY A 389 -19.46 31.22 -3.16
CA GLY A 389 -19.54 29.97 -3.89
C GLY A 389 -19.20 28.73 -3.06
N ASP A 390 -18.68 28.89 -1.85
CA ASP A 390 -18.44 27.78 -0.94
C ASP A 390 -19.72 26.99 -0.68
N LEU A 391 -19.61 25.65 -0.70
CA LEU A 391 -20.72 24.75 -0.40
C LEU A 391 -20.75 24.47 1.10
N LEU A 392 -21.83 24.89 1.75
CA LEU A 392 -22.06 24.72 3.17
C LEU A 392 -23.06 23.58 3.42
N GLU A 393 -22.77 22.73 4.40
CA GLU A 393 -23.71 21.74 4.96
C GLU A 393 -24.21 22.28 6.30
N LEU A 394 -25.53 22.33 6.47
CA LEU A 394 -26.22 22.68 7.70
C LEU A 394 -26.82 21.40 8.30
N ARG A 395 -26.45 21.07 9.53
CA ARG A 395 -26.88 19.84 10.21
C ARG A 395 -27.07 20.06 11.70
N HIS A 396 -28.17 19.55 12.22
CA HIS A 396 -28.36 19.46 13.67
C HIS A 396 -27.72 18.15 14.17
N ASP A 397 -26.97 18.19 15.26
CA ASP A 397 -26.21 17.04 15.74
C ASP A 397 -27.10 15.84 16.14
N ASP A 398 -28.34 16.10 16.58
CA ASP A 398 -29.30 15.07 17.00
C ASP A 398 -30.02 14.41 15.80
N GLU A 399 -29.84 14.87 14.55
CA GLU A 399 -30.52 14.38 13.36
C GLU A 399 -29.51 14.02 12.26
N PHE A 400 -28.77 12.92 12.45
CA PHE A 400 -27.67 12.51 11.55
C PHE A 400 -28.05 12.36 10.09
N ASP A 401 -29.27 11.97 9.77
CA ASP A 401 -29.73 11.74 8.39
C ASP A 401 -30.36 12.98 7.75
N GLN A 402 -30.61 14.05 8.50
CA GLN A 402 -31.25 15.26 8.01
C GLN A 402 -30.26 16.42 7.91
N PHE A 403 -29.80 16.70 6.73
CA PHE A 403 -28.96 17.87 6.46
C PHE A 403 -29.49 18.68 5.28
N LEU A 404 -29.06 19.92 5.20
CA LEU A 404 -29.29 20.82 4.07
C LEU A 404 -27.95 21.28 3.51
N THR A 405 -27.95 21.62 2.23
CA THR A 405 -26.82 22.33 1.63
C THR A 405 -27.24 23.73 1.21
N ALA A 406 -26.31 24.67 1.31
CA ALA A 406 -26.46 26.05 0.86
C ALA A 406 -25.15 26.50 0.20
N ILE A 407 -25.26 27.50 -0.71
CA ILE A 407 -24.09 28.17 -1.29
C ILE A 407 -23.90 29.49 -0.54
N ALA A 408 -22.65 29.77 -0.14
CA ALA A 408 -22.31 31.09 0.43
C ALA A 408 -22.50 32.17 -0.63
N PRO A 409 -23.30 33.21 -0.39
CA PRO A 409 -23.66 34.22 -1.41
C PRO A 409 -22.54 35.23 -1.64
N GLU A 410 -21.65 35.40 -0.67
CA GLU A 410 -20.62 36.43 -0.63
C GLU A 410 -19.41 35.98 0.19
N ASP A 411 -18.30 36.70 0.09
CA ASP A 411 -17.15 36.54 0.97
C ASP A 411 -17.48 37.14 2.33
N ALA A 412 -17.21 36.40 3.41
CA ALA A 412 -17.50 36.86 4.78
C ALA A 412 -16.44 36.37 5.77
N GLN A 413 -16.22 37.15 6.82
CA GLN A 413 -15.21 36.88 7.86
C GLN A 413 -15.82 36.20 9.09
N ALA A 414 -14.94 35.71 9.96
CA ALA A 414 -15.34 35.22 11.28
C ALA A 414 -16.07 36.35 12.07
N GLY A 415 -17.20 36.02 12.65
CA GLY A 415 -18.09 36.97 13.36
C GLY A 415 -19.24 37.53 12.50
N ASP A 416 -19.14 37.47 11.16
CA ASP A 416 -20.18 37.96 10.29
C ASP A 416 -21.45 37.09 10.31
N ILE A 417 -22.56 37.70 9.93
CA ILE A 417 -23.84 37.01 9.74
C ILE A 417 -24.24 37.11 8.27
N ILE A 418 -24.34 35.95 7.62
CA ILE A 418 -24.78 35.85 6.22
C ILE A 418 -26.16 35.20 6.13
N GLU A 419 -26.88 35.48 5.06
CA GLU A 419 -28.17 34.84 4.76
C GLU A 419 -28.04 33.92 3.52
N CYS A 420 -28.26 32.62 3.72
CA CYS A 420 -28.23 31.62 2.65
C CYS A 420 -29.63 31.12 2.33
N ARG A 421 -29.87 30.84 1.05
CA ARG A 421 -31.09 30.17 0.63
C ARG A 421 -30.99 28.66 0.87
N THR A 422 -31.94 28.11 1.62
CA THR A 422 -32.04 26.68 1.92
C THR A 422 -33.33 26.08 1.37
N ALA A 423 -33.34 24.77 1.13
CA ALA A 423 -34.49 24.05 0.58
C ALA A 423 -35.68 23.96 1.55
N ARG A 424 -35.43 24.10 2.84
CA ARG A 424 -36.40 24.15 3.93
C ARG A 424 -35.81 24.94 5.11
N PRO A 425 -36.64 25.39 6.07
CA PRO A 425 -36.12 25.99 7.31
C PRO A 425 -35.17 25.02 8.04
N MET A 426 -34.17 25.59 8.70
CA MET A 426 -33.23 24.91 9.58
C MET A 426 -33.37 25.50 11.00
N PRO A 427 -33.45 24.68 12.05
CA PRO A 427 -33.53 25.18 13.44
C PRO A 427 -32.25 25.91 13.84
N ALA A 428 -32.38 26.82 14.79
CA ALA A 428 -31.23 27.46 15.41
C ALA A 428 -30.37 26.46 16.17
N GLY A 429 -29.02 26.69 16.21
CA GLY A 429 -28.04 25.83 16.86
C GLY A 429 -27.53 24.72 15.95
N ALA A 430 -28.06 24.53 14.73
CA ALA A 430 -27.49 23.57 13.79
C ALA A 430 -26.10 24.04 13.36
N LEU A 431 -25.15 23.09 13.28
CA LEU A 431 -23.77 23.38 12.85
C LEU A 431 -23.72 23.66 11.35
N VAL A 432 -22.86 24.59 10.98
CA VAL A 432 -22.54 24.92 9.59
C VAL A 432 -21.13 24.39 9.28
N ARG A 433 -21.04 23.53 8.26
CA ARG A 433 -19.76 22.95 7.80
C ARG A 433 -19.48 23.35 6.37
N LEU A 434 -18.28 23.83 6.09
CA LEU A 434 -17.78 24.03 4.73
C LEU A 434 -17.32 22.66 4.22
N ILE A 435 -18.02 22.12 3.21
CA ILE A 435 -17.75 20.78 2.67
C ILE A 435 -17.10 20.81 1.28
N ARG A 436 -17.08 22.00 0.62
CA ARG A 436 -16.37 22.23 -0.63
C ARG A 436 -16.03 23.72 -0.75
N SER A 437 -14.76 24.03 -0.86
CA SER A 437 -14.27 25.40 -1.01
C SER A 437 -14.15 25.79 -2.48
N GLN A 438 -14.75 26.92 -2.86
CA GLN A 438 -14.63 27.46 -4.21
C GLN A 438 -13.19 27.89 -4.52
N ALA A 439 -12.51 28.51 -3.55
CA ALA A 439 -11.11 28.92 -3.71
C ALA A 439 -10.17 27.73 -4.00
N VAL A 440 -10.41 26.56 -3.37
CA VAL A 440 -9.64 25.33 -3.64
C VAL A 440 -9.88 24.82 -5.06
N LEU A 441 -11.15 24.86 -5.52
CA LEU A 441 -11.50 24.50 -6.90
C LEU A 441 -10.82 25.42 -7.91
N ASP A 442 -10.92 26.74 -7.69
CA ASP A 442 -10.37 27.76 -8.61
C ASP A 442 -8.83 27.67 -8.69
N ALA A 443 -8.16 27.42 -7.57
CA ALA A 443 -6.71 27.24 -7.52
C ALA A 443 -6.26 26.02 -8.35
N ALA A 444 -6.94 24.88 -8.20
CA ALA A 444 -6.65 23.68 -8.98
C ALA A 444 -6.95 23.88 -10.47
N GLU A 445 -8.06 24.53 -10.81
CA GLU A 445 -8.41 24.84 -12.20
C GLU A 445 -7.39 25.79 -12.84
N ALA A 446 -6.94 26.81 -12.11
CA ALA A 446 -5.91 27.72 -12.57
C ALA A 446 -4.56 27.01 -12.79
N ALA A 447 -4.19 26.08 -11.91
CA ALA A 447 -3.00 25.26 -12.06
C ALA A 447 -3.05 24.37 -13.33
N LEU A 448 -4.18 23.73 -13.59
CA LEU A 448 -4.41 22.87 -14.77
C LEU A 448 -4.45 23.64 -16.11
N LYS A 449 -4.71 24.94 -16.09
CA LYS A 449 -4.70 25.80 -17.29
C LYS A 449 -3.30 26.27 -17.67
N ARG A 450 -2.28 26.05 -16.85
CA ARG A 450 -0.90 26.46 -17.17
C ARG A 450 -0.34 25.61 -18.32
N PRO A 451 0.38 26.20 -19.29
CA PRO A 451 0.99 25.48 -20.40
C PRO A 451 2.02 24.45 -19.95
N VAL A 452 2.71 24.76 -18.85
CA VAL A 452 3.67 23.89 -18.15
C VAL A 452 3.22 23.81 -16.69
N ALA A 453 2.96 22.61 -16.21
CA ALA A 453 2.44 22.42 -14.86
C ALA A 453 3.42 22.90 -13.77
N ARG A 454 4.72 22.56 -13.93
CA ARG A 454 5.82 22.97 -13.06
C ARG A 454 7.06 23.22 -13.90
N LYS A 455 7.78 24.32 -13.62
CA LYS A 455 9.08 24.59 -14.22
C LYS A 455 10.21 24.10 -13.34
N ARG A 456 11.26 23.56 -13.97
CA ARG A 456 12.47 23.11 -13.29
C ARG A 456 13.50 24.26 -13.28
N ALA A 457 14.09 24.50 -12.11
CA ALA A 457 15.08 25.55 -11.92
C ALA A 457 16.40 25.18 -12.60
N VAL A 458 16.99 26.15 -13.34
CA VAL A 458 18.27 25.98 -14.02
C VAL A 458 19.22 27.15 -13.77
N ASP A 459 20.50 26.85 -13.61
CA ASP A 459 21.59 27.84 -13.67
C ASP A 459 21.93 28.14 -15.12
N VAL A 460 22.03 29.42 -15.45
CA VAL A 460 22.21 29.90 -16.82
C VAL A 460 23.59 30.50 -16.98
N ARG A 461 24.41 29.89 -17.83
CA ARG A 461 25.70 30.47 -18.23
C ARG A 461 25.63 31.00 -19.64
N VAL A 462 26.04 32.25 -19.83
CA VAL A 462 26.06 32.91 -21.15
C VAL A 462 27.52 33.35 -21.45
N MET A 463 27.99 32.98 -22.64
CA MET A 463 29.34 33.43 -23.10
C MET A 463 29.17 34.21 -24.41
N ALA A 464 29.59 35.48 -24.35
CA ALA A 464 29.53 36.41 -25.49
C ALA A 464 30.90 37.14 -25.64
N ARG A 465 31.76 36.60 -26.51
CA ARG A 465 33.10 37.15 -26.79
C ARG A 465 33.20 37.54 -28.26
N VAL A 466 33.71 38.74 -28.54
CA VAL A 466 33.86 39.23 -29.91
C VAL A 466 34.69 38.26 -30.75
N GLY A 467 34.19 37.90 -31.94
CA GLY A 467 34.78 36.97 -32.86
C GLY A 467 34.62 35.47 -32.46
N ARG A 468 33.84 35.17 -31.42
CA ARG A 468 33.55 33.82 -30.97
C ARG A 468 32.05 33.51 -31.08
N PRO A 469 31.64 32.24 -31.16
CA PRO A 469 30.23 31.88 -31.10
C PRO A 469 29.56 32.35 -29.82
N PHE A 470 28.31 32.81 -29.91
CA PHE A 470 27.45 33.09 -28.77
C PHE A 470 26.99 31.75 -28.18
N ILE A 471 27.18 31.52 -26.87
CA ILE A 471 26.89 30.26 -26.19
C ILE A 471 25.93 30.52 -25.04
N VAL A 472 24.90 29.66 -24.95
CA VAL A 472 24.01 29.52 -23.80
C VAL A 472 24.10 28.09 -23.28
N GLN A 473 24.38 27.96 -21.98
CA GLN A 473 24.36 26.66 -21.28
C GLN A 473 23.39 26.76 -20.12
N LEU A 474 22.57 25.73 -19.98
CA LEU A 474 21.60 25.54 -18.91
C LEU A 474 21.99 24.29 -18.12
N THR A 475 22.04 24.39 -16.80
CA THR A 475 22.36 23.26 -15.90
C THR A 475 21.23 23.13 -14.88
N CYS A 476 20.66 21.93 -14.68
CA CYS A 476 19.63 21.75 -13.65
C CYS A 476 20.22 21.99 -12.25
N VAL A 477 19.50 22.73 -11.40
CA VAL A 477 19.94 23.05 -10.03
C VAL A 477 19.93 21.81 -9.13
N ASP A 478 18.94 20.97 -9.29
CA ASP A 478 18.73 19.71 -8.54
C ASP A 478 19.59 18.53 -9.04
N ASP A 479 20.09 18.60 -10.29
CA ASP A 479 21.01 17.62 -10.87
C ASP A 479 22.01 18.29 -11.81
N PRO A 480 23.19 18.68 -11.33
CA PRO A 480 24.22 19.35 -12.14
C PRO A 480 24.81 18.51 -13.29
N SER A 481 24.51 17.21 -13.35
CA SER A 481 24.94 16.36 -14.48
C SER A 481 24.10 16.61 -15.74
N LEU A 482 22.89 17.15 -15.59
CA LEU A 482 21.96 17.46 -16.67
C LEU A 482 22.25 18.84 -17.23
N VAL A 483 22.88 18.86 -18.40
CA VAL A 483 23.34 20.08 -19.06
C VAL A 483 22.81 20.17 -20.49
N GLY A 484 22.20 21.30 -20.83
CA GLY A 484 21.84 21.67 -22.19
C GLY A 484 22.67 22.85 -22.69
N ARG A 485 23.43 22.66 -23.78
CA ARG A 485 24.31 23.69 -24.35
C ARG A 485 24.00 23.91 -25.83
N ALA A 486 23.95 25.16 -26.20
CA ALA A 486 23.83 25.54 -27.62
C ALA A 486 24.80 26.66 -27.98
N GLU A 487 25.35 26.53 -29.17
CA GLU A 487 26.19 27.56 -29.81
C GLU A 487 25.42 28.16 -30.99
N GLY A 488 25.61 29.41 -31.23
CA GLY A 488 24.91 30.17 -32.27
C GLY A 488 25.83 31.01 -33.13
N PHE A 489 25.35 32.21 -33.47
CA PHE A 489 26.03 33.17 -34.32
C PHE A 489 27.40 33.64 -33.69
N THR A 490 28.34 34.07 -34.56
CA THR A 490 29.56 34.72 -34.11
C THR A 490 29.22 36.12 -33.59
N VAL A 491 29.67 36.44 -32.41
CA VAL A 491 29.48 37.76 -31.76
C VAL A 491 30.31 38.83 -32.49
N GLU A 492 29.67 39.88 -32.93
CA GLU A 492 30.31 41.00 -33.58
C GLU A 492 30.58 42.16 -32.59
N ALA A 493 31.43 43.09 -32.95
CA ALA A 493 31.55 44.38 -32.27
C ALA A 493 30.29 45.23 -32.51
N ALA A 494 29.83 45.94 -31.47
CA ALA A 494 28.64 46.78 -31.56
C ALA A 494 28.82 47.94 -32.54
N LYS A 495 27.86 48.07 -33.45
CA LYS A 495 27.83 49.17 -34.43
C LYS A 495 27.15 50.42 -33.87
N THR A 496 26.25 50.26 -32.93
CA THR A 496 25.47 51.33 -32.31
C THR A 496 25.52 51.29 -30.79
N ARG A 497 24.75 50.39 -30.17
CA ARG A 497 24.72 50.18 -28.71
C ARG A 497 25.31 48.82 -28.39
N ALA A 498 26.28 48.80 -27.46
CA ALA A 498 26.77 47.55 -26.91
C ALA A 498 25.71 46.89 -26.01
N VAL A 499 25.60 45.55 -26.08
CA VAL A 499 24.73 44.77 -25.22
C VAL A 499 25.28 44.71 -23.81
N THR A 500 24.43 44.88 -22.82
CA THR A 500 24.76 44.76 -21.39
C THR A 500 24.47 43.38 -20.81
N ALA A 501 25.01 43.10 -19.63
CA ALA A 501 24.64 41.88 -18.90
C ALA A 501 23.16 41.83 -18.59
N ASP A 502 22.53 42.95 -18.21
CA ASP A 502 21.08 43.04 -17.92
C ASP A 502 20.23 42.72 -19.16
N ASP A 503 20.65 43.20 -20.35
CA ASP A 503 20.00 42.87 -21.62
C ASP A 503 20.03 41.34 -21.82
N LEU A 504 21.14 40.66 -21.55
CA LEU A 504 21.26 39.20 -21.67
C LEU A 504 20.42 38.45 -20.62
N ILE A 505 20.44 38.90 -19.37
CA ILE A 505 19.63 38.36 -18.30
C ILE A 505 18.13 38.43 -18.70
N GLU A 506 17.69 39.61 -19.17
CA GLU A 506 16.30 39.78 -19.60
C GLU A 506 15.93 38.89 -20.79
N HIS A 507 16.75 38.84 -21.83
CA HIS A 507 16.41 38.13 -23.09
C HIS A 507 16.67 36.62 -23.02
N VAL A 508 17.65 36.14 -22.28
CA VAL A 508 17.90 34.71 -22.05
C VAL A 508 16.99 34.17 -20.98
N GLY A 509 16.72 34.95 -19.90
CA GLY A 509 15.84 34.53 -18.79
C GLY A 509 14.36 34.41 -19.17
N ARG A 510 13.90 35.01 -20.26
CA ARG A 510 12.53 34.84 -20.78
C ARG A 510 12.33 33.48 -21.45
N MET A 511 12.32 32.41 -20.65
CA MET A 511 12.21 31.03 -21.17
C MET A 511 10.82 30.63 -21.69
N GLY A 512 9.81 31.50 -21.57
CA GLY A 512 8.49 31.36 -22.20
C GLY A 512 7.76 30.08 -21.77
N SER A 513 7.35 29.28 -22.76
CA SER A 513 6.66 28.00 -22.57
C SER A 513 7.60 26.82 -22.38
N SER A 514 8.94 27.01 -22.26
CA SER A 514 9.86 25.92 -21.95
C SER A 514 9.60 25.40 -20.52
N PRO A 515 9.95 24.14 -20.22
CA PRO A 515 9.78 23.56 -18.88
C PRO A 515 10.78 24.09 -17.86
N PHE A 516 11.59 25.12 -18.20
CA PHE A 516 12.65 25.65 -17.34
C PHE A 516 12.39 27.09 -16.91
N GLU A 517 13.00 27.44 -15.75
CA GLU A 517 13.09 28.81 -15.26
C GLU A 517 14.51 29.08 -14.72
N ALA A 518 15.02 30.29 -14.95
CA ALA A 518 16.37 30.66 -14.52
C ALA A 518 16.42 30.89 -13.00
N ALA A 519 17.28 30.17 -12.30
CA ALA A 519 17.60 30.39 -10.89
C ALA A 519 18.75 31.35 -10.70
N SER A 520 19.81 31.25 -11.51
CA SER A 520 20.97 32.10 -11.45
C SER A 520 21.56 32.40 -12.84
N PHE A 521 22.42 33.39 -12.92
CA PHE A 521 23.10 33.77 -14.16
C PHE A 521 24.64 33.96 -13.94
N ASP A 522 25.41 33.29 -14.81
CA ASP A 522 26.88 33.54 -15.00
C ASP A 522 27.08 34.16 -16.42
N ILE A 523 27.26 35.45 -16.49
CA ILE A 523 27.37 36.19 -17.75
C ILE A 523 28.84 36.54 -18.03
N GLN A 524 29.43 35.92 -19.04
CA GLN A 524 30.78 36.22 -19.55
C GLN A 524 30.65 37.03 -20.83
N LEU A 525 30.65 38.36 -20.70
CA LEU A 525 30.42 39.32 -21.77
C LEU A 525 31.65 40.22 -21.97
N ASP A 526 32.25 40.19 -23.17
CA ASP A 526 33.30 41.16 -23.53
C ASP A 526 32.69 42.55 -23.73
N ALA A 527 33.47 43.56 -23.40
CA ALA A 527 33.06 44.94 -23.64
C ALA A 527 32.87 45.24 -25.14
N GLY A 528 31.81 45.97 -25.48
CA GLY A 528 31.53 46.36 -26.84
C GLY A 528 30.90 45.29 -27.74
N CYS A 529 30.37 44.20 -27.20
CA CYS A 529 29.62 43.18 -27.97
C CYS A 529 28.34 43.76 -28.56
N GLY A 530 28.06 43.44 -29.83
CA GLY A 530 26.83 43.76 -30.55
C GLY A 530 26.14 42.45 -31.02
N MET A 531 24.83 42.34 -30.77
CA MET A 531 24.04 41.17 -31.22
C MET A 531 22.56 41.49 -31.35
N GLY A 532 21.89 40.78 -32.23
CA GLY A 532 20.42 40.88 -32.36
C GLY A 532 19.72 39.94 -31.43
N PHE A 533 18.77 40.41 -30.64
CA PHE A 533 18.07 39.62 -29.65
C PHE A 533 17.24 38.45 -30.23
N SER A 534 16.77 38.59 -31.52
CA SER A 534 16.13 37.46 -32.20
C SER A 534 17.08 36.27 -32.37
N ALA A 535 18.40 36.51 -32.61
CA ALA A 535 19.39 35.43 -32.68
C ALA A 535 19.68 34.85 -31.28
N VAL A 536 19.75 35.70 -30.25
CA VAL A 536 19.90 35.28 -28.83
C VAL A 536 18.76 34.36 -28.44
N HIS A 537 17.50 34.69 -28.78
CA HIS A 537 16.32 33.85 -28.50
C HIS A 537 16.37 32.48 -29.17
N LYS A 538 16.96 32.38 -30.38
CA LYS A 538 17.13 31.09 -31.08
C LYS A 538 18.14 30.20 -30.35
N VAL A 539 19.26 30.76 -29.89
CA VAL A 539 20.27 29.99 -29.16
C VAL A 539 19.73 29.53 -27.79
N ARG A 540 19.03 30.44 -27.08
CA ARG A 540 18.33 30.05 -25.83
C ARG A 540 17.36 28.89 -26.06
N ALA A 541 16.51 28.97 -27.08
CA ALA A 541 15.53 27.90 -27.40
C ALA A 541 16.26 26.59 -27.75
N ALA A 542 17.37 26.64 -28.48
CA ALA A 542 18.20 25.47 -28.76
C ALA A 542 18.82 24.87 -27.48
N ALA A 543 19.27 25.70 -26.55
CA ALA A 543 19.81 25.25 -25.25
C ALA A 543 18.71 24.57 -24.40
N CYS A 544 17.49 25.16 -24.34
CA CYS A 544 16.35 24.52 -23.69
C CYS A 544 16.06 23.15 -24.30
N LYS A 545 16.00 23.06 -25.64
CA LYS A 545 15.74 21.77 -26.32
C LYS A 545 16.86 20.75 -26.08
N ALA A 546 18.10 21.19 -26.03
CA ALA A 546 19.24 20.30 -25.71
C ALA A 546 19.13 19.75 -24.28
N LEU A 547 18.69 20.59 -23.33
CA LEU A 547 18.47 20.14 -21.95
C LEU A 547 17.26 19.18 -21.85
N GLU A 548 16.15 19.45 -22.54
CA GLU A 548 15.01 18.55 -22.64
C GLU A 548 15.44 17.16 -23.15
N GLN A 549 16.24 17.14 -24.21
CA GLN A 549 16.80 15.90 -24.77
C GLN A 549 17.72 15.17 -23.77
N ALA A 550 18.59 15.91 -23.07
CA ALA A 550 19.47 15.30 -22.06
C ALA A 550 18.68 14.67 -20.91
N ILE A 551 17.62 15.31 -20.43
CA ILE A 551 16.74 14.79 -19.38
C ILE A 551 16.00 13.53 -19.85
N LEU A 552 15.51 13.50 -21.09
CA LEU A 552 14.66 12.42 -21.60
C LEU A 552 15.44 11.26 -22.20
N ALA A 553 16.72 11.44 -22.55
CA ALA A 553 17.54 10.43 -23.21
C ALA A 553 17.62 9.07 -22.49
N PRO A 554 17.72 9.00 -21.15
CA PRO A 554 17.72 7.72 -20.43
C PRO A 554 16.43 6.92 -20.64
N TYR A 555 15.30 7.59 -20.79
CA TYR A 555 13.98 6.97 -21.00
C TYR A 555 13.77 6.58 -22.48
N ASP A 556 14.17 7.47 -23.41
CA ASP A 556 14.03 7.24 -24.86
C ASP A 556 14.90 6.07 -25.37
N THR A 557 15.91 5.64 -24.59
CA THR A 557 16.81 4.52 -24.93
C THR A 557 16.39 3.18 -24.33
N ARG A 558 15.34 3.13 -23.52
CA ARG A 558 14.84 1.91 -22.91
C ARG A 558 14.27 0.97 -23.98
N ILE A 559 14.66 -0.31 -23.92
CA ILE A 559 14.19 -1.36 -24.84
C ILE A 559 13.24 -2.31 -24.08
N GLU A 560 12.38 -2.99 -24.83
CA GLU A 560 11.53 -4.05 -24.27
C GLU A 560 12.39 -5.25 -23.83
N HIS A 561 12.02 -5.85 -22.70
CA HIS A 561 12.65 -7.07 -22.23
C HIS A 561 12.13 -8.27 -23.00
N ALA A 562 13.02 -9.23 -23.30
CA ALA A 562 12.61 -10.52 -23.83
C ALA A 562 11.96 -11.34 -22.70
N LEU A 563 10.65 -11.25 -22.59
CA LEU A 563 9.85 -12.02 -21.63
C LEU A 563 9.65 -13.48 -22.09
N ASP A 564 10.15 -13.84 -23.27
CA ASP A 564 10.16 -15.20 -23.86
C ASP A 564 11.10 -16.09 -23.07
N GLY A 565 10.61 -16.80 -22.09
CA GLY A 565 11.42 -17.68 -21.22
C GLY A 565 10.91 -17.68 -19.79
N CYS A 566 9.82 -16.95 -19.51
CA CYS A 566 9.00 -17.24 -18.35
C CYS A 566 8.56 -18.69 -18.50
N GLY A 567 9.11 -19.64 -17.73
CA GLY A 567 8.64 -21.04 -17.67
C GLY A 567 7.18 -21.17 -17.21
N LEU A 568 6.41 -20.08 -17.33
CA LEU A 568 4.98 -19.89 -17.15
C LEU A 568 4.19 -20.07 -18.45
N LEU A 569 4.85 -20.06 -19.62
CA LEU A 569 4.19 -20.39 -20.88
C LEU A 569 4.00 -21.89 -20.96
N HIS A 570 2.76 -22.29 -20.88
CA HIS A 570 2.20 -23.62 -21.03
C HIS A 570 3.00 -24.52 -21.98
N ASP A 571 4.04 -25.18 -21.49
CA ASP A 571 4.46 -26.44 -22.11
C ASP A 571 3.63 -27.58 -21.52
N LYS A 572 2.59 -27.97 -22.24
CA LYS A 572 1.72 -29.09 -21.88
C LYS A 572 2.46 -30.44 -21.89
N SER A 573 3.78 -30.48 -22.09
CA SER A 573 4.54 -31.70 -22.34
C SER A 573 5.63 -32.07 -21.36
N GLN A 574 5.93 -31.22 -20.34
CA GLN A 574 6.93 -31.57 -19.33
C GLN A 574 6.29 -31.87 -17.98
N ALA A 575 5.91 -33.13 -17.80
CA ALA A 575 5.95 -33.75 -16.49
C ALA A 575 7.36 -33.54 -15.92
N LEU A 576 7.46 -32.93 -14.74
CA LEU A 576 8.70 -32.62 -14.03
C LEU A 576 9.60 -33.86 -13.95
N SER A 577 10.56 -34.02 -14.88
CA SER A 577 11.77 -34.75 -14.61
C SER A 577 12.61 -33.90 -13.69
N SER A 578 12.98 -34.44 -12.55
CA SER A 578 13.91 -33.81 -11.59
C SER A 578 15.07 -33.18 -12.34
N PRO A 579 15.47 -31.93 -12.00
CA PRO A 579 16.68 -31.38 -12.58
C PRO A 579 17.85 -32.23 -12.13
N THR A 580 18.43 -33.00 -13.03
CA THR A 580 19.82 -33.42 -12.90
C THR A 580 20.63 -32.16 -12.76
N VAL A 581 21.28 -32.00 -11.63
CA VAL A 581 22.24 -30.93 -11.38
C VAL A 581 23.25 -30.95 -12.53
N ALA A 582 23.09 -30.04 -13.49
CA ALA A 582 24.15 -29.73 -14.44
C ALA A 582 25.15 -28.88 -13.63
N GLU A 583 26.33 -29.46 -13.40
CA GLU A 583 27.49 -28.71 -12.91
C GLU A 583 27.73 -27.53 -13.85
N GLY A 584 27.42 -26.29 -13.42
CA GLY A 584 27.72 -25.10 -14.19
C GLY A 584 26.84 -23.86 -14.07
N SER A 585 25.87 -23.79 -13.17
CA SER A 585 25.23 -22.50 -12.84
C SER A 585 25.78 -21.95 -11.54
N PRO A 586 26.26 -20.70 -11.49
CA PRO A 586 26.72 -20.10 -10.25
C PRO A 586 25.52 -19.85 -9.36
N ALA A 587 25.52 -20.49 -8.20
CA ALA A 587 24.60 -20.14 -7.10
C ALA A 587 24.80 -18.68 -6.72
N LEU A 588 23.73 -17.91 -6.70
CA LEU A 588 23.65 -16.51 -6.30
C LEU A 588 23.89 -16.31 -4.76
N THR A 589 24.81 -17.06 -4.16
CA THR A 589 24.99 -17.02 -2.70
C THR A 589 26.40 -16.76 -2.19
N ASP A 590 27.36 -16.29 -3.03
CA ASP A 590 28.74 -16.18 -2.52
C ASP A 590 29.47 -14.85 -2.72
N THR A 591 28.80 -13.69 -2.90
CA THR A 591 29.54 -12.44 -3.10
C THR A 591 29.16 -11.23 -2.25
N CYS A 592 28.48 -11.38 -1.14
CA CYS A 592 28.22 -10.25 -0.23
C CYS A 592 28.56 -10.50 1.25
N ILE A 593 29.65 -11.19 1.58
CA ILE A 593 30.19 -11.17 2.96
C ILE A 593 31.72 -11.22 2.90
N ALA A 594 32.33 -10.09 2.73
CA ALA A 594 33.78 -9.91 2.89
C ALA A 594 34.12 -9.14 4.17
N SER A 595 33.52 -9.45 5.33
CA SER A 595 33.97 -8.96 6.64
C SER A 595 33.59 -9.88 7.81
N GLY A 596 33.65 -11.20 7.65
CA GLY A 596 33.30 -12.12 8.71
C GLY A 596 34.00 -13.49 8.61
N ALA A 597 35.32 -13.50 8.43
CA ALA A 597 36.10 -14.72 8.22
C ALA A 597 36.24 -15.66 9.45
N ALA A 598 35.59 -15.37 10.58
CA ALA A 598 35.72 -16.17 11.80
C ALA A 598 34.50 -17.06 12.11
N VAL A 599 33.41 -16.96 11.38
CA VAL A 599 32.15 -17.71 11.68
C VAL A 599 31.90 -18.86 10.69
N ARG A 600 32.70 -18.99 9.63
CA ARG A 600 32.46 -19.99 8.57
C ARG A 600 32.87 -21.45 8.92
N ASP A 601 33.70 -21.65 9.92
CA ASP A 601 34.25 -23.00 10.20
C ASP A 601 33.37 -23.89 11.10
N GLU A 602 32.44 -23.30 11.85
CA GLU A 602 31.51 -24.09 12.68
C GLU A 602 30.25 -24.55 11.91
N ARG A 603 29.83 -23.87 10.87
CA ARG A 603 28.64 -24.27 10.08
C ARG A 603 28.88 -25.53 9.23
N ASN A 604 30.08 -25.76 8.79
CA ASN A 604 30.43 -26.99 8.01
C ASN A 604 30.55 -28.24 8.82
N ARG A 605 30.60 -28.18 10.16
CA ARG A 605 30.66 -29.36 11.03
C ARG A 605 29.29 -29.88 11.52
N LEU A 606 28.23 -29.05 11.39
CA LEU A 606 26.86 -29.43 11.79
C LEU A 606 26.00 -29.99 10.63
N ALA A 607 26.49 -29.92 9.40
CA ALA A 607 25.75 -30.37 8.21
C ALA A 607 25.90 -31.88 7.93
N SER A 608 26.60 -32.66 8.75
CA SER A 608 26.93 -34.06 8.42
C SER A 608 26.25 -35.15 9.29
N THR A 609 25.27 -34.78 10.17
CA THR A 609 24.61 -35.80 11.00
C THR A 609 23.12 -35.54 11.16
N THR A 610 22.32 -35.58 10.08
CA THR A 610 20.89 -35.88 10.20
C THR A 610 20.49 -36.82 9.08
N PRO A 611 19.86 -37.97 9.36
CA PRO A 611 19.33 -38.82 8.31
C PRO A 611 18.12 -38.13 7.68
N ALA A 612 18.31 -37.63 6.45
CA ALA A 612 17.21 -37.21 5.62
C ALA A 612 16.34 -38.44 5.33
N ALA A 613 15.16 -38.48 5.92
CA ALA A 613 14.10 -39.37 5.44
C ALA A 613 13.67 -38.84 4.04
N LYS A 614 14.35 -39.34 3.01
CA LYS A 614 13.93 -39.22 1.63
C LYS A 614 12.64 -40.03 1.44
N ALA A 615 11.49 -39.39 1.54
CA ALA A 615 10.26 -39.90 0.95
C ALA A 615 10.24 -39.40 -0.50
N SER A 616 10.77 -40.17 -1.45
CA SER A 616 10.57 -39.95 -2.87
C SER A 616 9.16 -40.38 -3.23
N CYS A 617 8.28 -39.42 -3.47
CA CYS A 617 6.95 -39.66 -4.07
C CYS A 617 7.06 -39.67 -5.60
N THR A 618 7.63 -40.74 -6.16
CA THR A 618 7.40 -41.10 -7.55
C THR A 618 6.55 -42.35 -7.58
N GLY A 619 5.26 -42.18 -7.88
CA GLY A 619 4.38 -43.30 -8.15
C GLY A 619 3.03 -43.22 -7.42
N THR A 620 1.94 -43.02 -8.18
CA THR A 620 0.55 -43.36 -7.89
C THR A 620 0.02 -43.02 -6.48
N LEU A 621 -0.79 -41.91 -6.40
CA LEU A 621 -1.84 -41.63 -5.41
C LEU A 621 -1.78 -42.42 -4.10
N GLY A 622 -0.86 -42.05 -3.23
CA GLY A 622 -0.74 -42.56 -1.87
C GLY A 622 -0.67 -41.49 -0.81
N CYS A 623 -1.12 -40.26 -1.11
CA CYS A 623 -1.16 -39.19 -0.14
C CYS A 623 -2.39 -39.38 0.78
N ASN A 624 -2.16 -39.94 1.96
CA ASN A 624 -3.16 -39.92 3.03
C ASN A 624 -3.35 -38.45 3.45
N GLY A 625 -4.50 -37.85 3.13
CA GLY A 625 -4.84 -36.50 3.60
C GLY A 625 -4.95 -36.46 5.12
N GLU A 626 -4.76 -35.29 5.71
CA GLU A 626 -4.81 -35.08 7.16
C GLU A 626 -5.94 -34.11 7.55
N ILE A 627 -6.61 -34.39 8.63
CA ILE A 627 -7.55 -33.46 9.26
C ILE A 627 -6.79 -32.67 10.32
N CYS A 628 -6.78 -31.36 10.13
CA CYS A 628 -6.16 -30.40 11.03
C CYS A 628 -7.24 -29.65 11.81
N ALA A 629 -7.02 -29.33 13.07
CA ALA A 629 -7.95 -28.53 13.87
C ALA A 629 -7.22 -27.33 14.50
N LEU A 630 -7.72 -26.13 14.27
CA LEU A 630 -7.36 -24.93 15.01
C LEU A 630 -8.27 -24.80 16.22
N VAL A 631 -7.71 -24.75 17.44
CA VAL A 631 -8.47 -24.81 18.68
C VAL A 631 -8.01 -23.72 19.66
N ALA A 632 -8.90 -23.32 20.57
CA ALA A 632 -8.65 -22.23 21.52
C ALA A 632 -8.28 -22.72 22.95
N SER A 633 -8.22 -24.05 23.19
CA SER A 633 -7.88 -24.59 24.53
C SER A 633 -7.35 -26.02 24.46
N CYS A 634 -6.66 -26.45 25.55
CA CYS A 634 -6.21 -27.84 25.69
C CYS A 634 -7.35 -28.87 25.73
N ASN A 635 -8.51 -28.50 26.28
CA ASN A 635 -9.71 -29.35 26.24
C ASN A 635 -10.21 -29.52 24.81
N ALA A 636 -10.33 -28.42 24.06
CA ALA A 636 -10.71 -28.46 22.64
C ALA A 636 -9.69 -29.28 21.81
N ALA A 637 -8.38 -29.21 22.11
CA ALA A 637 -7.37 -30.05 21.47
C ALA A 637 -7.63 -31.55 21.71
N SER A 638 -7.99 -31.92 22.92
CA SER A 638 -8.33 -33.32 23.26
C SER A 638 -9.61 -33.76 22.52
N VAL A 639 -10.65 -32.93 22.52
CA VAL A 639 -11.92 -33.19 21.80
C VAL A 639 -11.64 -33.36 20.31
N ALA A 640 -10.88 -32.48 19.68
CA ALA A 640 -10.55 -32.55 18.27
C ALA A 640 -9.79 -33.84 17.91
N ARG A 641 -8.82 -34.28 18.74
CA ARG A 641 -8.11 -35.56 18.53
C ARG A 641 -9.04 -36.76 18.59
N HIS A 642 -9.91 -36.82 19.60
CA HIS A 642 -10.89 -37.90 19.73
C HIS A 642 -11.86 -37.93 18.55
N ALA A 643 -12.18 -36.79 17.99
CA ALA A 643 -13.03 -36.68 16.81
C ALA A 643 -12.33 -36.99 15.48
N GLY A 644 -11.00 -37.23 15.48
CA GLY A 644 -10.23 -37.68 14.31
C GLY A 644 -9.28 -36.65 13.70
N ALA A 645 -8.99 -35.54 14.37
CA ALA A 645 -7.93 -34.61 13.94
C ALA A 645 -6.54 -35.22 14.21
N THR A 646 -5.65 -35.16 13.22
CA THR A 646 -4.29 -35.68 13.30
C THR A 646 -3.28 -34.61 13.65
N ARG A 647 -3.53 -33.35 13.27
CA ARG A 647 -2.72 -32.17 13.63
C ARG A 647 -3.56 -31.16 14.41
N ILE A 648 -2.99 -30.61 15.46
CA ILE A 648 -3.62 -29.59 16.30
C ILE A 648 -2.82 -28.29 16.21
N TYR A 649 -3.53 -27.23 15.93
CA TYR A 649 -3.02 -25.85 15.88
C TYR A 649 -3.64 -25.05 17.01
N MET A 650 -2.88 -24.16 17.62
CA MET A 650 -3.38 -23.25 18.65
C MET A 650 -2.65 -21.91 18.54
N THR A 651 -3.36 -20.79 18.65
CA THR A 651 -2.73 -19.47 18.58
C THR A 651 -1.78 -19.26 19.76
N VAL A 652 -0.72 -18.47 19.56
CA VAL A 652 0.23 -18.15 20.64
C VAL A 652 -0.49 -17.54 21.85
N ASP A 653 -1.49 -16.69 21.61
CA ASP A 653 -2.27 -16.10 22.71
C ASP A 653 -3.04 -17.15 23.54
N ASP A 654 -3.67 -18.10 22.85
CA ASP A 654 -4.39 -19.20 23.53
C ASP A 654 -3.42 -20.16 24.25
N LEU A 655 -2.21 -20.37 23.70
CA LEU A 655 -1.14 -21.16 24.33
C LEU A 655 -0.64 -20.51 25.64
N ILE A 656 -0.39 -19.21 25.57
CA ILE A 656 0.03 -18.42 26.75
C ILE A 656 -1.09 -18.42 27.80
N ALA A 657 -2.35 -18.22 27.37
CA ALA A 657 -3.51 -18.25 28.27
C ALA A 657 -3.69 -19.64 28.93
N ALA A 658 -3.30 -20.72 28.24
CA ALA A 658 -3.30 -22.09 28.77
C ALA A 658 -2.09 -22.39 29.67
N GLY A 659 -1.15 -21.46 29.86
CA GLY A 659 0.06 -21.61 30.64
C GLY A 659 1.08 -22.58 30.02
N LEU A 660 1.04 -22.78 28.69
CA LEU A 660 1.96 -23.66 27.98
C LEU A 660 3.23 -22.93 27.57
N SER A 661 4.36 -23.60 27.68
CA SER A 661 5.62 -23.17 27.07
C SER A 661 5.79 -23.75 25.64
N PRO A 662 6.72 -23.23 24.83
CA PRO A 662 7.04 -23.82 23.52
C PRO A 662 7.42 -25.30 23.60
N THR A 663 8.17 -25.71 24.63
CA THR A 663 8.55 -27.14 24.88
C THR A 663 7.35 -28.01 25.26
N ASP A 664 6.38 -27.46 26.03
CA ASP A 664 5.14 -28.18 26.34
C ASP A 664 4.31 -28.45 25.09
N CYS A 665 4.26 -27.45 24.17
CA CYS A 665 3.56 -27.58 22.89
C CYS A 665 4.18 -28.69 22.03
N SER A 666 5.49 -28.68 21.87
CA SER A 666 6.19 -29.69 21.10
C SER A 666 5.95 -31.09 21.68
N ALA A 667 6.05 -31.25 23.01
CA ALA A 667 5.79 -32.51 23.69
C ALA A 667 4.35 -33.01 23.56
N ARG A 668 3.38 -32.10 23.42
CA ARG A 668 1.95 -32.41 23.23
C ARG A 668 1.56 -32.55 21.77
N GLY A 669 2.48 -32.32 20.82
CA GLY A 669 2.19 -32.27 19.38
C GLY A 669 1.16 -31.20 19.00
N ILE A 670 1.27 -30.02 19.62
CA ILE A 670 0.48 -28.83 19.29
C ILE A 670 1.37 -27.89 18.47
N ILE A 671 0.89 -27.44 17.33
CA ILE A 671 1.60 -26.53 16.44
C ILE A 671 1.21 -25.09 16.79
N PRO A 672 2.15 -24.23 17.18
CA PRO A 672 1.88 -22.84 17.45
C PRO A 672 1.49 -22.09 16.18
N VAL A 673 0.46 -21.26 16.28
CA VAL A 673 0.04 -20.34 15.23
C VAL A 673 0.43 -18.93 15.65
N LEU A 674 1.43 -18.38 14.99
CA LEU A 674 1.89 -17.01 15.21
C LEU A 674 0.89 -16.01 14.60
N ASP A 675 1.05 -14.73 14.93
CA ASP A 675 0.09 -13.71 14.52
C ASP A 675 0.17 -13.40 13.02
N GLU A 676 -0.82 -12.74 12.48
CA GLU A 676 -0.80 -12.14 11.14
C GLU A 676 -0.16 -10.75 11.12
N VAL A 677 0.28 -10.28 12.26
CA VAL A 677 0.98 -9.01 12.49
C VAL A 677 2.12 -9.25 13.46
N SER A 678 3.32 -8.82 13.09
CA SER A 678 4.52 -8.92 13.90
C SER A 678 5.18 -7.54 13.96
N ARG A 679 4.90 -6.78 15.03
CA ARG A 679 5.56 -5.50 15.34
C ARG A 679 6.71 -5.75 16.30
N GLU A 680 7.61 -4.79 16.46
CA GLU A 680 8.73 -4.90 17.39
C GLU A 680 8.29 -5.31 18.81
N VAL A 681 7.16 -4.77 19.27
CA VAL A 681 6.58 -5.07 20.59
C VAL A 681 6.10 -6.52 20.73
N ASP A 682 5.83 -7.20 19.63
CA ASP A 682 5.33 -8.58 19.59
C ASP A 682 6.46 -9.63 19.66
N HIS A 683 7.70 -9.28 19.31
CA HIS A 683 8.82 -10.24 19.19
C HIS A 683 9.04 -11.02 20.47
N LYS A 684 9.01 -10.35 21.63
CA LYS A 684 9.17 -11.03 22.93
C LYS A 684 8.11 -12.11 23.16
N ARG A 685 6.90 -11.93 22.65
CA ARG A 685 5.76 -12.83 22.78
C ARG A 685 5.80 -13.95 21.73
N LEU A 686 6.16 -13.64 20.47
CA LEU A 686 6.04 -14.54 19.32
C LEU A 686 7.32 -15.34 19.04
N ASP A 687 8.50 -14.72 19.10
CA ASP A 687 9.77 -15.35 18.70
C ASP A 687 10.13 -16.64 19.44
N PRO A 688 9.82 -16.80 20.74
CA PRO A 688 10.11 -18.06 21.46
C PRO A 688 9.43 -19.30 20.88
N TRP A 689 8.35 -19.14 20.12
CA TRP A 689 7.57 -20.24 19.56
C TRP A 689 8.15 -20.82 18.26
N LEU A 690 9.16 -20.17 17.68
CA LEU A 690 9.91 -20.66 16.51
C LEU A 690 11.11 -21.47 17.00
N MET A 691 10.89 -22.76 17.22
CA MET A 691 11.89 -23.70 17.74
C MET A 691 12.55 -24.49 16.61
N PRO A 692 13.88 -24.78 16.69
CA PRO A 692 14.57 -25.57 15.67
C PRO A 692 13.94 -26.96 15.48
N GLY A 693 13.68 -27.31 14.21
CA GLY A 693 13.10 -28.61 13.82
C GLY A 693 11.62 -28.77 14.17
N ALA A 694 10.97 -27.83 14.85
CA ALA A 694 9.57 -27.88 15.20
C ALA A 694 8.69 -27.12 14.17
N PRO A 695 7.46 -27.59 13.85
CA PRO A 695 6.55 -26.88 12.98
C PRO A 695 5.93 -25.66 13.69
N ALA A 696 5.75 -24.59 12.92
CA ALA A 696 5.03 -23.39 13.36
C ALA A 696 4.30 -22.75 12.17
N ALA A 697 3.07 -22.28 12.38
CA ALA A 697 2.31 -21.55 11.37
C ALA A 697 2.63 -20.05 11.48
N VAL A 698 3.31 -19.49 10.48
CA VAL A 698 3.80 -18.12 10.43
C VAL A 698 2.87 -17.21 9.63
N GLY A 699 2.59 -16.01 10.13
CA GLY A 699 1.65 -15.07 9.54
C GLY A 699 2.28 -13.89 8.83
N THR A 700 3.60 -13.68 8.97
CA THR A 700 4.33 -12.57 8.38
C THR A 700 5.64 -13.04 7.74
N ILE A 701 6.19 -12.21 6.84
CA ILE A 701 7.52 -12.45 6.25
C ILE A 701 8.62 -12.35 7.33
N SER A 702 8.46 -11.49 8.32
CA SER A 702 9.36 -11.39 9.47
C SER A 702 9.48 -12.71 10.23
N GLU A 703 8.35 -13.36 10.50
CA GLU A 703 8.33 -14.67 11.17
C GLU A 703 8.91 -15.78 10.28
N LEU A 704 8.66 -15.74 8.96
CA LEU A 704 9.28 -16.66 8.00
C LEU A 704 10.82 -16.53 8.02
N ALA A 705 11.32 -15.30 8.02
CA ALA A 705 12.76 -15.03 8.10
C ALA A 705 13.38 -15.63 9.36
N LEU A 706 12.77 -15.38 10.53
CA LEU A 706 13.26 -15.91 11.80
C LEU A 706 13.15 -17.45 11.88
N ALA A 707 12.06 -18.02 11.35
CA ALA A 707 11.89 -19.46 11.29
C ALA A 707 12.98 -20.12 10.44
N SER A 708 13.31 -19.54 9.29
CA SER A 708 14.40 -20.00 8.42
C SER A 708 15.76 -19.90 9.12
N GLU A 709 16.04 -18.78 9.79
CA GLU A 709 17.27 -18.57 10.55
C GLU A 709 17.45 -19.61 11.67
N ARG A 710 16.37 -19.90 12.41
CA ARG A 710 16.39 -20.86 13.54
C ARG A 710 16.27 -22.31 13.11
N GLY A 711 15.98 -22.59 11.84
CA GLY A 711 15.72 -23.94 11.34
C GLY A 711 14.39 -24.52 11.83
N ALA A 712 13.38 -23.68 12.12
CA ALA A 712 12.01 -24.12 12.39
C ALA A 712 11.31 -24.49 11.08
N VAL A 713 10.30 -25.38 11.13
CA VAL A 713 9.53 -25.79 9.95
C VAL A 713 8.35 -24.81 9.76
N ALA A 714 8.55 -23.81 8.89
CA ALA A 714 7.58 -22.74 8.68
C ALA A 714 6.43 -23.18 7.76
N GLU A 715 5.18 -23.05 8.24
CA GLU A 715 3.95 -23.19 7.45
C GLU A 715 3.33 -21.81 7.27
N LEU A 716 3.25 -21.33 6.03
CA LEU A 716 2.66 -20.02 5.74
C LEU A 716 1.17 -20.02 6.05
N ARG A 717 0.69 -19.04 6.81
CA ARG A 717 -0.74 -18.82 7.00
C ARG A 717 -1.34 -18.15 5.76
N SER A 718 -2.66 -18.30 5.58
CA SER A 718 -3.40 -17.75 4.41
C SER A 718 -3.38 -16.21 4.30
N CYS A 719 -2.92 -15.50 5.31
CA CYS A 719 -2.67 -14.05 5.27
C CYS A 719 -1.41 -13.68 4.49
N ILE A 720 -0.48 -14.62 4.25
CA ILE A 720 0.59 -14.50 3.25
C ILE A 720 0.05 -15.13 1.96
N PRO A 721 -0.41 -14.33 0.99
CA PRO A 721 -1.20 -14.85 -0.12
C PRO A 721 -0.32 -15.61 -1.13
N ALA A 722 -0.46 -16.95 -1.18
CA ALA A 722 0.15 -17.81 -2.19
C ALA A 722 -0.87 -18.13 -3.30
N HIS A 723 -1.11 -17.18 -4.21
CA HIS A 723 -2.12 -17.28 -5.27
C HIS A 723 -1.57 -17.75 -6.62
N ASN A 724 -0.25 -17.86 -6.74
CA ASN A 724 0.42 -18.28 -7.96
C ASN A 724 1.65 -19.14 -7.66
N VAL A 725 2.09 -19.89 -8.68
CA VAL A 725 3.22 -20.81 -8.58
C VAL A 725 4.54 -20.09 -8.31
N ALA A 726 4.74 -18.91 -8.90
CA ALA A 726 5.96 -18.12 -8.69
C ALA A 726 6.09 -17.69 -7.21
N CYS A 727 5.00 -17.25 -6.57
CA CYS A 727 4.97 -16.94 -5.15
C CYS A 727 5.31 -18.15 -4.28
N MET A 728 4.71 -19.32 -4.54
CA MET A 728 4.99 -20.54 -3.79
C MET A 728 6.48 -20.95 -3.92
N ARG A 729 7.04 -20.92 -5.12
CA ARG A 729 8.46 -21.26 -5.36
C ARG A 729 9.40 -20.28 -4.66
N ALA A 730 9.12 -18.99 -4.75
CA ALA A 730 9.92 -17.96 -4.12
C ALA A 730 9.94 -18.09 -2.59
N LEU A 731 8.79 -18.32 -1.96
CA LEU A 731 8.71 -18.47 -0.51
C LEU A 731 9.26 -19.82 -0.04
N ALA A 732 9.10 -20.89 -0.83
CA ALA A 732 9.74 -22.20 -0.55
C ALA A 732 11.28 -22.10 -0.55
N SER A 733 11.86 -21.38 -1.52
CA SER A 733 13.31 -21.15 -1.57
C SER A 733 13.83 -20.30 -0.40
N ARG A 734 12.93 -19.64 0.35
CA ARG A 734 13.20 -18.83 1.54
C ARG A 734 12.81 -19.53 2.85
N GLY A 735 12.57 -20.84 2.81
CA GLY A 735 12.37 -21.67 4.00
C GLY A 735 10.93 -22.04 4.34
N ALA A 736 9.94 -21.66 3.50
CA ALA A 736 8.56 -22.12 3.69
C ALA A 736 8.42 -23.62 3.35
N ALA A 737 8.01 -24.44 4.31
CA ALA A 737 7.79 -25.87 4.14
C ALA A 737 6.35 -26.22 3.76
N GLY A 738 5.40 -25.33 4.00
CA GLY A 738 4.00 -25.51 3.68
C GLY A 738 3.24 -24.20 3.60
N ALA A 739 2.03 -24.22 3.00
CA ALA A 739 1.17 -23.05 2.92
C ALA A 739 -0.31 -23.40 3.11
N TRP A 740 -0.99 -22.60 3.90
CA TRP A 740 -2.45 -22.55 3.97
C TRP A 740 -2.97 -21.64 2.87
N LEU A 741 -3.66 -22.22 1.90
CA LEU A 741 -4.17 -21.50 0.74
C LEU A 741 -5.22 -20.45 1.14
N SER A 742 -5.25 -19.34 0.41
CA SER A 742 -6.22 -18.27 0.63
C SER A 742 -7.66 -18.76 0.40
N PRO A 743 -8.61 -18.39 1.26
CA PRO A 743 -10.02 -18.69 1.04
C PRO A 743 -10.64 -17.90 -0.13
N GLU A 744 -9.92 -17.02 -0.77
CA GLU A 744 -10.33 -16.29 -1.98
C GLU A 744 -10.10 -17.09 -3.27
N LEU A 745 -9.31 -18.18 -3.24
CA LEU A 745 -9.07 -19.04 -4.40
C LEU A 745 -10.28 -19.88 -4.75
N THR A 746 -10.53 -20.00 -6.05
CA THR A 746 -11.50 -20.97 -6.58
C THR A 746 -10.89 -22.37 -6.64
N LEU A 747 -11.77 -23.37 -6.72
CA LEU A 747 -11.33 -24.76 -6.91
C LEU A 747 -10.48 -24.91 -8.17
N THR A 748 -10.87 -24.25 -9.28
CA THR A 748 -10.12 -24.29 -10.56
C THR A 748 -8.74 -23.67 -10.44
N GLU A 749 -8.60 -22.57 -9.71
CA GLU A 749 -7.29 -21.94 -9.43
C GLU A 749 -6.42 -22.88 -8.57
N ILE A 750 -7.00 -23.50 -7.53
CA ILE A 750 -6.31 -24.49 -6.71
C ILE A 750 -5.87 -25.69 -7.55
N GLU A 751 -6.73 -26.23 -8.40
CA GLU A 751 -6.41 -27.35 -9.30
C GLU A 751 -5.25 -27.01 -10.28
N ARG A 752 -5.07 -25.74 -10.60
CA ARG A 752 -3.95 -25.26 -11.44
C ARG A 752 -2.64 -25.16 -10.69
N ILE A 753 -2.65 -24.52 -9.51
CA ILE A 753 -1.41 -24.17 -8.78
C ILE A 753 -0.89 -25.33 -7.91
N ALA A 754 -1.79 -26.09 -7.27
CA ALA A 754 -1.42 -27.09 -6.28
C ALA A 754 -0.56 -28.25 -6.86
N PRO A 755 -0.74 -28.73 -8.11
CA PRO A 755 0.15 -29.74 -8.69
C PRO A 755 1.61 -29.25 -8.87
N GLN A 756 1.82 -27.93 -8.90
CA GLN A 756 3.12 -27.29 -9.14
C GLN A 756 3.83 -26.83 -7.85
N ARG A 757 3.34 -27.24 -6.69
CA ARG A 757 3.81 -26.82 -5.37
C ARG A 757 5.24 -27.24 -5.00
N GLY A 758 5.87 -28.12 -5.77
CA GLY A 758 7.14 -28.73 -5.39
C GLY A 758 6.99 -29.59 -4.15
N ASP A 759 7.91 -29.42 -3.19
CA ASP A 759 7.90 -30.14 -1.90
C ASP A 759 7.02 -29.45 -0.82
N MET A 760 6.41 -28.30 -1.14
CA MET A 760 5.58 -27.55 -0.20
C MET A 760 4.29 -28.31 0.11
N GLU A 761 3.96 -28.49 1.40
CA GLU A 761 2.69 -29.08 1.81
C GLU A 761 1.56 -28.02 1.77
N LEU A 762 0.45 -28.33 1.10
CA LEU A 762 -0.68 -27.40 0.97
C LEU A 762 -1.87 -27.79 1.86
N GLY A 763 -2.41 -26.77 2.53
CA GLY A 763 -3.62 -26.88 3.32
C GLY A 763 -4.70 -25.91 2.89
N LEU A 764 -5.95 -26.22 3.19
CA LEU A 764 -7.10 -25.36 3.01
C LEU A 764 -8.05 -25.49 4.19
N MET A 765 -8.60 -24.36 4.65
CA MET A 765 -9.71 -24.39 5.61
C MET A 765 -10.97 -24.90 4.90
N VAL A 766 -11.45 -26.07 5.31
CA VAL A 766 -12.63 -26.70 4.73
C VAL A 766 -13.88 -26.55 5.59
N LEU A 767 -13.71 -26.21 6.86
CA LEU A 767 -14.85 -26.05 7.77
C LEU A 767 -14.49 -25.03 8.87
N GLY A 768 -15.32 -24.00 9.05
CA GLY A 768 -15.09 -22.98 10.05
C GLY A 768 -15.61 -21.60 9.68
N HIS A 769 -15.48 -20.68 10.61
CA HIS A 769 -15.78 -19.27 10.39
C HIS A 769 -14.52 -18.56 9.87
N PRO A 770 -14.50 -18.10 8.61
CA PRO A 770 -13.29 -17.46 8.08
C PRO A 770 -13.05 -16.12 8.78
N ARG A 771 -11.80 -15.88 9.15
CA ARG A 771 -11.38 -14.57 9.64
C ARG A 771 -11.47 -13.55 8.50
N ALA A 772 -12.24 -12.49 8.73
CA ALA A 772 -12.51 -11.47 7.73
C ALA A 772 -11.59 -10.24 7.86
N MET A 773 -11.18 -9.90 9.11
CA MET A 773 -10.35 -8.72 9.38
C MET A 773 -9.52 -8.92 10.65
N THR A 774 -8.35 -8.25 10.68
CA THR A 774 -7.56 -7.99 11.89
C THR A 774 -7.24 -6.51 11.94
N SER A 775 -7.50 -5.87 13.08
CA SER A 775 -7.29 -4.44 13.33
C SER A 775 -6.47 -4.21 14.58
N GLU A 776 -5.59 -3.24 14.56
CA GLU A 776 -4.90 -2.75 15.75
C GLU A 776 -5.87 -2.10 16.74
N HIS A 777 -6.96 -1.50 16.24
CA HIS A 777 -7.98 -0.88 17.08
C HIS A 777 -8.91 -1.91 17.72
N CYS A 778 -9.19 -1.71 19.02
CA CYS A 778 -10.13 -2.53 19.77
C CYS A 778 -11.58 -2.08 19.51
N VAL A 779 -12.38 -2.88 18.76
CA VAL A 779 -13.79 -2.55 18.47
C VAL A 779 -14.68 -2.47 19.73
N LEU A 780 -14.26 -3.08 20.86
CA LEU A 780 -15.03 -3.00 22.10
C LEU A 780 -15.06 -1.58 22.70
N GLN A 781 -14.18 -0.69 22.23
CA GLN A 781 -14.21 0.72 22.63
C GLN A 781 -15.52 1.42 22.23
N VAL A 782 -16.26 0.91 21.26
CA VAL A 782 -17.58 1.42 20.88
C VAL A 782 -18.58 1.40 22.04
N ALA A 783 -18.39 0.51 23.03
CA ALA A 783 -19.16 0.47 24.26
C ALA A 783 -18.85 1.65 25.20
N GLY A 784 -17.74 2.36 24.95
CA GLY A 784 -17.29 3.50 25.73
C GLY A 784 -16.95 3.18 27.21
N ALA A 785 -16.55 1.94 27.47
CA ALA A 785 -16.14 1.45 28.79
C ALA A 785 -14.70 0.89 28.77
N CYS A 786 -13.87 1.33 27.79
CA CYS A 786 -12.48 0.91 27.69
C CYS A 786 -11.67 1.43 28.88
N ILE A 787 -10.88 0.55 29.49
CA ILE A 787 -10.01 0.86 30.63
C ILE A 787 -8.52 0.91 30.24
N HIS A 788 -8.20 0.73 28.95
CA HIS A 788 -6.86 0.68 28.39
C HIS A 788 -5.92 -0.37 29.01
N ASP A 789 -6.50 -1.38 29.69
CA ASP A 789 -5.82 -2.57 30.20
C ASP A 789 -6.56 -3.81 29.70
N CYS A 790 -6.05 -4.38 28.61
CA CYS A 790 -6.67 -5.52 27.95
C CYS A 790 -6.57 -6.81 28.77
N ALA A 791 -5.58 -6.92 29.66
CA ALA A 791 -5.40 -8.10 30.50
C ALA A 791 -6.52 -8.23 31.56
N SER A 792 -6.99 -7.11 32.11
CA SER A 792 -8.06 -7.06 33.13
C SER A 792 -9.43 -6.66 32.57
N CYS A 793 -9.55 -6.50 31.24
CA CYS A 793 -10.76 -6.03 30.58
C CYS A 793 -11.91 -7.03 30.69
N ARG A 794 -13.00 -6.62 31.37
CA ARG A 794 -14.20 -7.46 31.54
C ARG A 794 -15.02 -7.60 30.26
N LEU A 795 -14.97 -6.64 29.34
CA LEU A 795 -15.67 -6.73 28.05
C LEU A 795 -15.19 -7.95 27.23
N ARG A 796 -13.92 -8.33 27.33
CA ARG A 796 -13.37 -9.51 26.65
C ARG A 796 -13.93 -10.85 27.10
N MET A 797 -14.68 -10.86 28.21
CA MET A 797 -15.30 -12.08 28.76
C MET A 797 -16.65 -12.42 28.11
N HIS A 798 -17.18 -11.53 27.23
CA HIS A 798 -18.40 -11.75 26.49
C HIS A 798 -18.11 -12.19 25.05
N ASP A 799 -19.01 -13.01 24.48
CA ASP A 799 -19.00 -13.37 23.06
C ASP A 799 -19.70 -12.28 22.24
N PHE A 800 -18.95 -11.29 21.83
CA PHE A 800 -19.50 -10.19 21.04
C PHE A 800 -19.57 -10.48 19.55
N SER A 801 -20.56 -9.86 18.92
CA SER A 801 -20.67 -9.76 17.45
C SER A 801 -21.00 -8.33 17.03
N LEU A 802 -20.50 -7.92 15.87
CA LEU A 802 -20.97 -6.72 15.17
C LEU A 802 -22.11 -7.10 14.23
N LYS A 803 -23.27 -6.50 14.41
CA LYS A 803 -24.46 -6.70 13.58
C LYS A 803 -24.62 -5.52 12.63
N ASN A 804 -24.69 -5.77 11.33
CA ASN A 804 -24.95 -4.72 10.33
C ASN A 804 -26.47 -4.49 10.16
N ILE A 805 -26.82 -3.48 9.36
CA ILE A 805 -28.21 -3.11 9.06
C ILE A 805 -29.02 -4.25 8.40
N ASP A 806 -28.36 -5.14 7.67
CA ASP A 806 -28.98 -6.29 7.00
C ASP A 806 -29.10 -7.50 7.93
N GLY A 807 -28.72 -7.37 9.19
CA GLY A 807 -28.74 -8.44 10.19
C GLY A 807 -27.58 -9.43 10.11
N ARG A 808 -26.57 -9.17 9.27
CA ARG A 808 -25.37 -10.01 9.21
C ARG A 808 -24.53 -9.82 10.46
N MET A 809 -24.08 -10.92 11.02
CA MET A 809 -23.26 -10.99 12.22
C MET A 809 -21.80 -11.15 11.85
N LEU A 810 -20.92 -10.40 12.53
CA LEU A 810 -19.48 -10.55 12.47
C LEU A 810 -18.99 -10.84 13.90
N PRO A 811 -18.79 -12.11 14.27
CA PRO A 811 -18.21 -12.46 15.57
C PRO A 811 -16.87 -11.76 15.80
N VAL A 812 -16.64 -11.31 17.04
CA VAL A 812 -15.47 -10.53 17.44
C VAL A 812 -14.66 -11.28 18.49
N ARG A 813 -13.36 -11.42 18.28
CA ARG A 813 -12.40 -11.78 19.34
C ARG A 813 -11.36 -10.68 19.50
N THR A 814 -11.10 -10.28 20.74
CA THR A 814 -10.07 -9.29 21.05
C THR A 814 -8.93 -9.94 21.82
N GLY A 815 -7.69 -9.79 21.34
CA GLY A 815 -6.48 -10.32 21.96
C GLY A 815 -6.07 -9.59 23.25
N LEU A 816 -5.06 -10.11 23.94
CA LEU A 816 -4.42 -9.46 25.10
C LEU A 816 -3.67 -8.19 24.67
N ASP A 817 -3.31 -8.10 23.39
CA ASP A 817 -2.71 -6.97 22.71
C ASP A 817 -3.71 -5.84 22.37
N GLY A 818 -5.02 -6.07 22.60
CA GLY A 818 -6.09 -5.14 22.23
C GLY A 818 -6.52 -5.25 20.76
N ARG A 819 -5.84 -6.02 19.93
CA ARG A 819 -6.21 -6.22 18.52
C ARG A 819 -7.54 -6.93 18.38
N SER A 820 -8.37 -6.46 17.48
CA SER A 820 -9.67 -7.07 17.16
C SER A 820 -9.58 -7.94 15.93
N ARG A 821 -10.09 -9.17 16.05
CA ARG A 821 -10.23 -10.15 14.98
C ARG A 821 -11.70 -10.37 14.71
N LEU A 822 -12.15 -10.07 13.50
CA LEU A 822 -13.54 -10.22 13.08
C LEU A 822 -13.67 -11.43 12.15
N TYR A 823 -14.73 -12.20 12.36
CA TYR A 823 -15.03 -13.40 11.59
C TYR A 823 -16.32 -13.25 10.79
N ASP A 824 -16.46 -13.97 9.67
CA ASP A 824 -17.75 -14.07 9.02
C ASP A 824 -18.69 -14.94 9.86
N GLY A 825 -19.90 -14.43 10.14
CA GLY A 825 -20.92 -15.19 10.87
C GLY A 825 -21.46 -16.38 10.09
N THR A 826 -21.23 -16.47 8.77
CA THR A 826 -21.60 -17.60 7.93
C THR A 826 -20.40 -18.54 7.80
N PRO A 827 -20.43 -19.74 8.40
CA PRO A 827 -19.31 -20.67 8.28
C PRO A 827 -19.18 -21.22 6.86
N ILE A 828 -17.95 -21.54 6.48
CA ILE A 828 -17.63 -22.31 5.27
C ILE A 828 -17.84 -23.80 5.59
N ASP A 829 -18.41 -24.55 4.63
CA ASP A 829 -18.37 -26.00 4.57
C ASP A 829 -17.98 -26.44 3.16
N ALA A 830 -16.71 -26.69 2.96
CA ALA A 830 -16.09 -27.21 1.75
C ALA A 830 -15.74 -28.71 1.88
N THR A 831 -16.29 -29.42 2.88
CA THR A 831 -16.05 -30.87 3.06
C THR A 831 -16.50 -31.72 1.86
N PRO A 832 -17.57 -31.38 1.09
CA PRO A 832 -17.92 -32.10 -0.14
C PRO A 832 -16.83 -32.00 -1.24
N GLN A 833 -15.96 -30.99 -1.21
CA GLN A 833 -14.91 -30.75 -2.20
C GLN A 833 -13.57 -31.43 -1.84
N ILE A 834 -13.45 -32.05 -0.68
CA ILE A 834 -12.23 -32.77 -0.26
C ILE A 834 -11.72 -33.75 -1.34
N PRO A 835 -12.57 -34.54 -2.05
CA PRO A 835 -12.07 -35.42 -3.10
C PRO A 835 -11.37 -34.67 -4.27
N GLN A 836 -11.89 -33.51 -4.68
CA GLN A 836 -11.28 -32.70 -5.73
C GLN A 836 -9.99 -32.05 -5.25
N LEU A 837 -10.01 -31.46 -4.06
CA LEU A 837 -8.85 -30.83 -3.42
C LEU A 837 -7.70 -31.83 -3.22
N LEU A 838 -8.01 -33.07 -2.76
CA LEU A 838 -7.02 -34.13 -2.58
C LEU A 838 -6.37 -34.53 -3.92
N ARG A 839 -7.19 -34.69 -4.99
CA ARG A 839 -6.65 -34.96 -6.35
C ARG A 839 -5.81 -33.82 -6.88
N ALA A 840 -6.12 -32.57 -6.54
CA ALA A 840 -5.31 -31.40 -6.90
C ALA A 840 -3.95 -31.35 -6.16
N GLY A 841 -3.81 -32.08 -5.04
CA GLY A 841 -2.59 -32.12 -4.24
C GLY A 841 -2.66 -31.34 -2.93
N VAL A 842 -3.84 -30.86 -2.52
CA VAL A 842 -4.07 -30.33 -1.17
C VAL A 842 -4.20 -31.51 -0.22
N THR A 843 -3.33 -31.59 0.79
CA THR A 843 -3.23 -32.74 1.69
C THR A 843 -3.68 -32.45 3.12
N ARG A 844 -3.85 -31.18 3.48
CA ARG A 844 -4.24 -30.76 4.83
C ARG A 844 -5.59 -30.04 4.79
N PHE A 845 -6.56 -30.49 5.59
CA PHE A 845 -7.91 -29.98 5.63
C PHE A 845 -8.20 -29.42 7.02
N LEU A 846 -8.22 -28.08 7.15
CA LEU A 846 -8.39 -27.40 8.42
C LEU A 846 -9.86 -27.26 8.81
N VAL A 847 -10.16 -27.64 10.05
CA VAL A 847 -11.38 -27.26 10.78
C VAL A 847 -11.00 -26.14 11.73
N ASP A 848 -11.53 -24.93 11.52
CA ASP A 848 -11.34 -23.82 12.43
C ASP A 848 -12.38 -23.86 13.56
N GLY A 849 -11.95 -24.28 14.73
CA GLY A 849 -12.75 -24.39 15.95
C GLY A 849 -12.65 -23.18 16.86
N THR A 850 -12.09 -22.06 16.40
CA THR A 850 -11.86 -20.86 17.21
C THR A 850 -13.13 -20.31 17.88
N LEU A 851 -14.27 -20.41 17.20
CA LEU A 851 -15.58 -19.91 17.67
C LEU A 851 -16.55 -21.03 18.08
N LEU A 852 -16.10 -22.30 18.15
CA LEU A 852 -16.97 -23.45 18.39
C LEU A 852 -16.88 -23.89 19.85
N ASP A 853 -18.01 -24.36 20.36
CA ASP A 853 -18.02 -25.14 21.61
C ASP A 853 -17.46 -26.56 21.39
N ALA A 854 -17.28 -27.30 22.47
CA ALA A 854 -16.69 -28.64 22.43
C ALA A 854 -17.52 -29.65 21.59
N ASP A 855 -18.85 -29.56 21.67
CA ASP A 855 -19.74 -30.48 20.97
C ASP A 855 -19.80 -30.16 19.48
N GLU A 856 -19.85 -28.89 19.13
CA GLU A 856 -19.77 -28.44 17.73
C GLU A 856 -18.43 -28.80 17.10
N LEU A 857 -17.32 -28.51 17.80
CA LEU A 857 -15.98 -28.89 17.35
C LEU A 857 -15.87 -30.39 17.08
N SER A 858 -16.36 -31.23 18.01
CA SER A 858 -16.36 -32.66 17.83
C SER A 858 -17.14 -33.10 16.58
N ARG A 859 -18.36 -32.56 16.41
CA ARG A 859 -19.20 -32.86 15.24
C ARG A 859 -18.52 -32.41 13.92
N TRP A 860 -17.89 -31.27 13.91
CA TRP A 860 -17.31 -30.69 12.68
C TRP A 860 -16.01 -31.42 12.30
N VAL A 861 -15.15 -31.75 13.27
CA VAL A 861 -13.95 -32.54 13.01
C VAL A 861 -14.32 -33.96 12.53
N ALA A 862 -15.29 -34.61 13.18
CA ALA A 862 -15.77 -35.92 12.75
C ALA A 862 -16.40 -35.90 11.35
N ARG A 863 -17.10 -34.80 10.97
CA ARG A 863 -17.61 -34.59 9.62
C ARG A 863 -16.48 -34.48 8.59
N ALA A 864 -15.49 -33.66 8.84
CA ALA A 864 -14.32 -33.52 7.96
C ALA A 864 -13.58 -34.84 7.82
N ARG A 865 -13.42 -35.60 8.92
CA ARG A 865 -12.82 -36.96 8.92
C ARG A 865 -13.61 -37.93 8.04
N ARG A 866 -14.95 -38.03 8.21
CA ARG A 866 -15.78 -38.88 7.36
C ARG A 866 -15.70 -38.46 5.87
N ALA A 867 -15.64 -37.18 5.57
CA ALA A 867 -15.50 -36.70 4.20
C ALA A 867 -14.14 -37.11 3.58
N LEU A 868 -13.06 -37.05 4.35
CA LEU A 868 -11.73 -37.51 3.92
C LEU A 868 -11.73 -39.04 3.74
N ASP A 869 -12.29 -39.81 4.69
CA ASP A 869 -12.40 -41.29 4.59
C ASP A 869 -13.25 -41.72 3.38
N ALA A 870 -14.31 -40.95 3.08
CA ALA A 870 -15.12 -41.21 1.88
C ALA A 870 -14.31 -40.93 0.60
N ALA A 871 -13.53 -39.82 0.58
CA ALA A 871 -12.67 -39.47 -0.55
C ALA A 871 -11.59 -40.52 -0.82
N LEU A 872 -10.91 -40.98 0.23
CA LEU A 872 -9.90 -42.04 0.15
C LEU A 872 -10.47 -43.40 -0.31
N ALA A 873 -11.71 -43.66 0.07
CA ALA A 873 -12.44 -44.86 -0.35
C ALA A 873 -13.15 -44.73 -1.70
N GLY A 874 -12.96 -43.65 -2.44
CA GLY A 874 -13.63 -43.37 -3.71
C GLY A 874 -15.15 -43.16 -3.61
N ARG A 875 -15.64 -42.88 -2.41
CA ARG A 875 -17.07 -42.60 -2.15
C ARG A 875 -17.37 -41.12 -2.17
N THR A 876 -18.63 -40.75 -2.45
CA THR A 876 -19.07 -39.35 -2.38
C THR A 876 -19.27 -38.95 -0.92
N PRO A 877 -18.66 -37.79 -0.46
CA PRO A 877 -18.90 -37.23 0.86
C PRO A 877 -20.33 -36.76 1.07
N GLU A 878 -20.71 -36.50 2.33
CA GLU A 878 -21.97 -35.89 2.70
C GLU A 878 -22.18 -34.53 2.01
N ARG A 879 -23.44 -34.17 1.76
CA ARG A 879 -23.79 -32.83 1.24
C ARG A 879 -23.41 -31.75 2.24
N ARG A 880 -23.20 -30.50 1.73
CA ARG A 880 -22.94 -29.33 2.56
C ARG A 880 -24.01 -29.11 3.62
N MET A 881 -23.59 -28.71 4.82
CA MET A 881 -24.48 -28.38 5.92
C MET A 881 -25.42 -27.22 5.59
N PRO A 882 -26.68 -27.22 6.09
CA PRO A 882 -27.55 -26.06 5.98
C PRO A 882 -26.92 -24.81 6.64
N LYS A 883 -27.25 -23.62 6.10
CA LYS A 883 -26.76 -22.30 6.60
C LYS A 883 -25.24 -22.13 6.56
N THR A 884 -24.53 -22.89 5.72
CA THR A 884 -23.10 -22.71 5.44
C THR A 884 -22.89 -22.24 4.01
N SER A 885 -21.69 -21.75 3.69
CA SER A 885 -21.25 -21.35 2.35
C SER A 885 -20.15 -22.28 1.83
N SER A 886 -19.87 -22.23 0.55
CA SER A 886 -18.65 -22.84 -0.03
C SER A 886 -17.45 -21.89 -0.04
N GLY A 887 -17.55 -20.74 0.60
CA GLY A 887 -16.56 -19.68 0.44
C GLY A 887 -16.49 -19.20 -1.01
N CYS A 888 -15.30 -18.89 -1.48
CA CYS A 888 -15.05 -18.43 -2.85
C CYS A 888 -14.78 -19.56 -3.85
N LEU A 889 -14.86 -20.85 -3.44
CA LEU A 889 -14.46 -22.00 -4.26
C LEU A 889 -15.15 -22.09 -5.64
N PHE A 890 -16.35 -21.53 -5.80
CA PHE A 890 -17.11 -21.60 -7.06
C PHE A 890 -17.36 -20.25 -7.73
N GLN A 891 -17.24 -19.15 -7.00
CA GLN A 891 -17.50 -17.81 -7.55
C GLN A 891 -16.24 -16.98 -7.75
N GLY A 892 -15.17 -17.29 -7.03
CA GLY A 892 -13.92 -16.53 -7.05
C GLY A 892 -14.10 -15.09 -6.58
N VAL A 893 -13.01 -14.33 -6.74
CA VAL A 893 -12.98 -12.88 -6.50
C VAL A 893 -12.33 -12.18 -7.70
N GLU A 894 -12.87 -11.00 -8.04
CA GLU A 894 -12.32 -10.12 -9.08
C GLU A 894 -11.21 -9.21 -8.54
#